data_cd3580a011df7396fa097dccb2afe420
#
_entry.id   cd3580a011df7396fa097dccb2afe420
#
_cell.length_a   1.000
_cell.length_b   1.000
_cell.length_c   1.000
_cell.angle_alpha   90.00
_cell.angle_beta   90.00
_cell.angle_gamma   90.00
#
_symmetry.space_group_name_H-M   'P 1'
#
loop_
_entity.id
_entity.type
_entity.pdbx_description
1 polymer ?
#
loop_
_entity_poly.entity_id
_entity_poly.type
_entity_poly.pdbx_seq_one_letter_code
_entity_poly.pdbx_strand_id
1 'polypeptide(L)'
;MNQIAEEMKAIMEGDDELKHYGTKYHSGRYPYGSGEDPYQHVGDFLSRIERLKKDGWVENAENVRKEFDMGLEEYRLEKKWANYTRRELNVSRAKSLREQGLNNSEIGKKMGVNESTVRGWFDSDAEARMHKAKETADFLKEQIDKKGVIMLGANIERELGITKTNLDAAIYALESEGYVMDRGRVEQATNRGNWTTLEVMGPPGTKKGAVYDLENISTINDYVSNDNGTSFHKKFTYPESLDSSRLQIRYNEDGGLQKDGVIELRRGVEDLSLGNSRYSQVRIMVDGTHYLKGMAVYSDDMPDGVDVIFNTNKTKGTPMTKVLKEIKEDPDNPFGSLIKDAELGGQYWYKDKNGNDKLGLINKRSDEGDWTEWKDTLSSQFLSKQPLPLIKKQLKEATDDKLMEYESIMEINNPTIRKYYLNKFADECDSSAVHLKAAALPGQKYHVILPVNSLKDNEVYAPQYENGSEVVLVRYPHGGTFEIPVLKVNNKNSEAKNLIGTDTIDAVGINHKVAERLSGADFDGDTVMCIPTKDARGNTKVKIISTDPLPQLKDFDPKVEYAEREGMKYMKNPKTGTDNTQQQMGIISNLITDMTLAGAPNEDIAKAVKHSMVVIDAAKHKLDYKRSELDNDIALLHKKWQGHYDENGKWHNAGANTIVSKASGQKDVTKRIGTPKVNLKGKSWYDPSKPEGSLIYTDDPNADYTITKTNKRTGETKVVTKTRTQQSTNMAETDDAMTLVSPMRHPKELAYADYANKMKALANQARKEAMTTGDIKYDRNANTTYRDEVRSLETKLNTALLNSPRERYAQIKSNAEVEAKIRSTMQDNPGMTRKEAKKAIDVKKTSQQALSKYRTEVGAVARSKRSIDITDKEWEAIQLGAIPKSKLKRILDNSDPDKLRERATPKAATTVSSAKQSRIQALNASGKTIAEIAAALSLSPSTVSKYLKGGK
;
A
#
# COMPACT_ATOMS: atom_id res chain seq x y z
N MET A 1 -22.18 35.40 15.84
CA MET A 1 -22.10 35.71 14.40
C MET A 1 -23.09 36.82 14.03
N ASN A 2 -24.39 36.76 14.38
CA ASN A 2 -25.31 37.88 14.15
C ASN A 2 -24.91 39.16 14.92
N GLN A 3 -24.39 39.02 16.12
CA GLN A 3 -23.98 40.16 16.94
C GLN A 3 -22.76 40.89 16.34
N ILE A 4 -21.77 40.16 15.85
CA ILE A 4 -20.59 40.72 15.15
C ILE A 4 -20.99 41.38 13.82
N ALA A 5 -21.94 40.81 13.11
CA ALA A 5 -22.46 41.41 11.88
C ALA A 5 -23.31 42.67 12.14
N GLU A 6 -24.05 42.71 13.25
CA GLU A 6 -24.80 43.89 13.70
C GLU A 6 -23.88 44.98 14.25
N GLU A 7 -22.83 44.58 14.99
CA GLU A 7 -21.80 45.52 15.48
C GLU A 7 -20.93 46.04 14.33
N MET A 8 -20.61 45.25 13.34
CA MET A 8 -19.96 45.72 12.10
C MET A 8 -20.84 46.69 11.32
N LYS A 9 -22.15 46.47 11.31
CA LYS A 9 -23.11 47.36 10.68
C LYS A 9 -23.23 48.71 11.43
N ALA A 10 -23.20 48.70 12.76
CA ALA A 10 -23.17 49.91 13.61
C ALA A 10 -21.87 50.73 13.42
N ILE A 11 -20.72 50.06 13.24
CA ILE A 11 -19.41 50.69 12.94
C ILE A 11 -19.42 51.32 11.55
N MET A 12 -20.16 50.76 10.60
CA MET A 12 -20.29 51.28 9.22
C MET A 12 -21.24 52.48 9.10
N GLU A 13 -22.17 52.66 10.03
CA GLU A 13 -23.22 53.66 9.94
C GLU A 13 -22.97 54.96 10.75
N GLY A 14 -21.91 55.09 11.57
CA GLY A 14 -21.72 56.28 12.34
C GLY A 14 -20.40 56.47 13.06
N ASP A 15 -19.97 57.69 12.95
CA ASP A 15 -18.95 58.41 13.76
C ASP A 15 -17.48 58.01 13.68
N ASP A 16 -16.71 58.89 13.09
CA ASP A 16 -15.23 58.90 13.03
C ASP A 16 -14.51 59.12 14.41
N GLU A 17 -15.20 59.04 15.52
CA GLU A 17 -14.60 59.13 16.84
C GLU A 17 -14.25 57.76 17.43
N LEU A 18 -12.96 57.47 17.59
CA LEU A 18 -12.43 56.39 18.40
C LEU A 18 -12.94 56.49 19.84
N LYS A 19 -14.01 55.77 20.17
CA LYS A 19 -14.51 55.67 21.54
C LYS A 19 -13.64 54.68 22.29
N HIS A 20 -12.85 55.21 23.26
CA HIS A 20 -12.10 54.39 24.22
C HIS A 20 -13.07 53.84 25.28
N TYR A 21 -13.44 52.57 25.15
CA TYR A 21 -14.13 51.82 26.19
C TYR A 21 -13.07 51.15 27.07
N GLY A 22 -12.87 51.65 28.25
CA GLY A 22 -11.99 51.08 29.27
C GLY A 22 -11.19 52.09 30.05
N THR A 23 -10.84 51.73 31.29
CA THR A 23 -10.05 52.58 32.21
C THR A 23 -8.63 52.76 31.69
N LYS A 24 -8.18 53.98 31.59
CA LYS A 24 -6.79 54.34 31.34
C LYS A 24 -5.90 53.65 32.38
N TYR A 25 -4.94 52.88 31.92
CA TYR A 25 -3.95 52.09 32.70
C TYR A 25 -4.51 50.88 33.39
N HIS A 26 -4.20 49.72 32.79
CA HIS A 26 -4.55 48.40 33.27
C HIS A 26 -4.03 48.17 34.67
N SER A 27 -4.86 47.64 35.52
CA SER A 27 -4.53 46.98 36.78
C SER A 27 -3.89 45.60 36.66
N GLY A 28 -3.41 45.19 35.49
CA GLY A 28 -2.81 43.88 35.25
C GLY A 28 -3.79 42.70 35.27
N ARG A 29 -5.10 42.97 35.30
CA ARG A 29 -6.13 41.90 35.36
C ARG A 29 -6.71 41.43 34.05
N TYR A 30 -6.50 42.18 32.98
CA TYR A 30 -7.07 41.85 31.66
C TYR A 30 -5.99 41.78 30.58
N PRO A 31 -6.12 40.89 29.63
CA PRO A 31 -5.24 40.84 28.46
C PRO A 31 -5.28 42.17 27.72
N TYR A 32 -4.19 42.49 27.04
CA TYR A 32 -4.08 43.70 26.25
C TYR A 32 -5.08 43.68 25.11
N GLY A 33 -5.86 44.74 24.89
CA GLY A 33 -6.89 44.77 23.87
C GLY A 33 -8.20 44.08 24.24
N SER A 34 -8.52 44.03 25.54
CA SER A 34 -9.74 43.42 26.08
C SER A 34 -11.03 44.27 25.90
N GLY A 35 -11.02 45.30 25.05
CA GLY A 35 -12.23 46.05 24.72
C GLY A 35 -13.25 45.21 23.92
N GLU A 36 -14.54 45.55 24.02
CA GLU A 36 -15.61 44.85 23.28
C GLU A 36 -15.58 45.09 21.75
N ASP A 37 -14.87 46.16 21.32
CA ASP A 37 -14.68 46.48 19.89
C ASP A 37 -13.53 45.64 19.30
N PRO A 38 -13.77 44.68 18.35
CA PRO A 38 -12.75 43.88 17.75
C PRO A 38 -11.65 44.66 17.01
N TYR A 39 -11.99 45.82 16.45
CA TYR A 39 -11.02 46.68 15.77
C TYR A 39 -10.05 47.33 16.78
N GLN A 40 -10.54 47.80 17.92
CA GLN A 40 -9.73 48.37 18.96
C GLN A 40 -8.81 47.34 19.60
N HIS A 41 -9.31 46.12 19.88
CA HIS A 41 -8.55 45.02 20.42
C HIS A 41 -7.35 44.69 19.53
N VAL A 42 -7.61 44.45 18.24
CA VAL A 42 -6.59 44.13 17.25
C VAL A 42 -5.61 45.27 17.01
N GLY A 43 -6.12 46.52 16.97
CA GLY A 43 -5.31 47.71 16.79
C GLY A 43 -4.36 47.96 17.98
N ASP A 44 -4.82 47.81 19.19
CA ASP A 44 -4.03 47.97 20.41
C ASP A 44 -2.94 46.91 20.54
N PHE A 45 -3.27 45.65 20.24
CA PHE A 45 -2.32 44.54 20.30
C PHE A 45 -1.19 44.73 19.30
N LEU A 46 -1.49 44.97 18.02
CA LEU A 46 -0.51 45.18 16.98
C LEU A 46 0.30 46.46 17.17
N SER A 47 -0.31 47.55 17.64
CA SER A 47 0.37 48.81 17.94
C SER A 47 1.36 48.68 19.09
N ARG A 48 1.05 47.85 20.10
CA ARG A 48 2.00 47.50 21.17
C ARG A 48 3.20 46.73 20.65
N ILE A 49 2.97 45.72 19.81
CA ILE A 49 4.06 44.96 19.17
C ILE A 49 4.97 45.89 18.38
N GLU A 50 4.39 46.80 17.57
CA GLU A 50 5.15 47.77 16.75
C GLU A 50 5.98 48.72 17.64
N ARG A 51 5.42 49.21 18.79
CA ARG A 51 6.11 50.05 19.76
C ARG A 51 7.28 49.29 20.39
N LEU A 52 7.02 48.10 20.92
CA LEU A 52 8.06 47.26 21.54
C LEU A 52 9.20 46.95 20.58
N LYS A 53 8.91 46.72 19.32
CA LYS A 53 9.95 46.49 18.27
C LYS A 53 10.75 47.76 18.01
N LYS A 54 10.15 48.93 18.02
CA LYS A 54 10.88 50.20 17.92
C LYS A 54 11.81 50.42 19.08
N ASP A 55 11.44 49.94 20.26
CA ASP A 55 12.23 50.01 21.50
C ASP A 55 13.26 48.86 21.61
N GLY A 56 13.51 48.10 20.54
CA GLY A 56 14.51 47.04 20.46
C GLY A 56 14.08 45.70 21.06
N TRP A 57 12.79 45.50 21.32
CA TRP A 57 12.27 44.27 21.88
C TRP A 57 12.43 43.10 20.88
N VAL A 58 12.91 41.93 21.37
CA VAL A 58 13.12 40.72 20.61
C VAL A 58 12.04 39.72 20.96
N GLU A 59 11.42 39.16 19.92
CA GLU A 59 10.37 38.12 20.04
C GLU A 59 10.98 36.77 20.45
N ASN A 60 10.92 36.44 21.74
CA ASN A 60 11.29 35.18 22.35
C ASN A 60 10.33 34.78 23.45
N ALA A 61 10.38 33.52 23.92
CA ALA A 61 9.43 33.01 24.89
C ALA A 61 9.39 33.78 26.23
N GLU A 62 10.55 34.30 26.70
CA GLU A 62 10.67 35.03 27.92
C GLU A 62 10.07 36.44 27.81
N ASN A 63 10.42 37.17 26.77
CA ASN A 63 9.91 38.50 26.51
C ASN A 63 8.40 38.52 26.19
N VAL A 64 7.91 37.55 25.46
CA VAL A 64 6.48 37.38 25.17
C VAL A 64 5.70 37.14 26.44
N ARG A 65 6.16 36.22 27.29
CA ARG A 65 5.51 35.97 28.59
C ARG A 65 5.49 37.17 29.49
N LYS A 66 6.58 37.93 29.49
CA LYS A 66 6.71 39.15 30.33
C LYS A 66 5.78 40.27 29.86
N GLU A 67 5.67 40.49 28.58
CA GLU A 67 4.95 41.63 27.98
C GLU A 67 3.46 41.37 27.71
N PHE A 68 3.09 40.12 27.43
CA PHE A 68 1.75 39.73 26.97
C PHE A 68 1.07 38.70 27.89
N ASP A 69 1.77 38.16 28.87
CA ASP A 69 1.33 37.07 29.76
C ASP A 69 0.78 35.85 29.04
N MET A 70 1.38 35.49 27.88
CA MET A 70 0.99 34.36 27.06
C MET A 70 2.19 33.56 26.58
N GLY A 71 1.97 32.30 26.14
CA GLY A 71 3.00 31.48 25.55
C GLY A 71 3.46 31.99 24.19
N LEU A 72 4.70 31.72 23.78
CA LEU A 72 5.23 32.16 22.49
C LEU A 72 4.38 31.68 21.28
N GLU A 73 3.85 30.47 21.35
CA GLU A 73 3.00 29.91 20.28
C GLU A 73 1.63 30.60 20.26
N GLU A 74 1.04 30.83 21.43
CA GLU A 74 -0.21 31.57 21.60
C GLU A 74 -0.07 33.02 21.11
N TYR A 75 1.00 33.71 21.49
CA TYR A 75 1.32 35.04 20.97
C TYR A 75 1.47 35.08 19.45
N ARG A 76 2.11 34.07 18.86
CA ARG A 76 2.25 34.00 17.41
C ARG A 76 0.93 33.79 16.71
N LEU A 77 0.05 32.99 17.28
CA LEU A 77 -1.32 32.78 16.79
C LEU A 77 -2.11 34.09 16.92
N GLU A 78 -2.11 34.73 18.09
CA GLU A 78 -2.78 36.00 18.33
C GLU A 78 -2.30 37.09 17.36
N LYS A 79 -0.99 37.24 17.19
CA LYS A 79 -0.40 38.17 16.24
C LYS A 79 -0.81 37.90 14.79
N LYS A 80 -0.90 36.65 14.42
CA LYS A 80 -1.33 36.25 13.07
C LYS A 80 -2.80 36.63 12.85
N TRP A 81 -3.64 36.36 13.84
CA TRP A 81 -5.04 36.70 13.84
C TRP A 81 -5.28 38.20 13.83
N ALA A 82 -4.59 38.92 14.68
CA ALA A 82 -4.70 40.37 14.74
C ALA A 82 -4.33 41.04 13.41
N ASN A 83 -3.29 40.54 12.72
CA ASN A 83 -2.94 41.00 11.38
C ASN A 83 -4.03 40.65 10.35
N TYR A 84 -4.64 39.48 10.48
CA TYR A 84 -5.71 39.06 9.59
C TYR A 84 -6.96 39.92 9.78
N THR A 85 -7.43 40.06 11.00
CA THR A 85 -8.61 40.89 11.35
C THR A 85 -8.40 42.36 10.99
N ARG A 86 -7.23 42.93 11.25
CA ARG A 86 -6.87 44.29 10.83
C ARG A 86 -6.96 44.47 9.29
N ARG A 87 -6.53 43.45 8.55
CA ARG A 87 -6.64 43.48 7.09
C ARG A 87 -8.09 43.45 6.65
N GLU A 88 -8.93 42.62 7.24
CA GLU A 88 -10.36 42.51 6.95
C GLU A 88 -11.07 43.83 7.18
N LEU A 89 -10.87 44.42 8.34
CA LEU A 89 -11.44 45.71 8.72
C LEU A 89 -10.99 46.83 7.77
N ASN A 90 -9.73 46.85 7.39
CA ASN A 90 -9.21 47.80 6.42
C ASN A 90 -9.83 47.61 5.02
N VAL A 91 -10.04 46.39 4.58
CA VAL A 91 -10.72 46.09 3.31
C VAL A 91 -12.19 46.55 3.35
N SER A 92 -12.90 46.26 4.45
CA SER A 92 -14.27 46.68 4.65
C SER A 92 -14.39 48.21 4.64
N ARG A 93 -13.53 48.90 5.37
CA ARG A 93 -13.49 50.38 5.42
C ARG A 93 -13.12 51.00 4.06
N ALA A 94 -12.18 50.39 3.35
CA ALA A 94 -11.81 50.82 1.99
C ALA A 94 -12.98 50.65 1.02
N LYS A 95 -13.78 49.59 1.13
CA LYS A 95 -15.01 49.40 0.33
C LYS A 95 -16.03 50.46 0.60
N SER A 96 -16.34 50.75 1.87
CA SER A 96 -17.26 51.82 2.24
C SER A 96 -16.81 53.18 1.70
N LEU A 97 -15.50 53.48 1.76
CA LEU A 97 -14.97 54.72 1.19
C LEU A 97 -15.07 54.74 -0.34
N ARG A 98 -14.94 53.59 -1.00
CA ARG A 98 -15.14 53.48 -2.46
C ARG A 98 -16.60 53.68 -2.88
N GLU A 99 -17.52 53.13 -2.09
CA GLU A 99 -18.98 53.36 -2.28
C GLU A 99 -19.35 54.82 -2.10
N GLN A 100 -18.61 55.57 -1.29
CA GLN A 100 -18.71 57.02 -1.15
C GLN A 100 -18.06 57.79 -2.32
N GLY A 101 -17.54 57.10 -3.35
CA GLY A 101 -17.00 57.71 -4.58
C GLY A 101 -15.50 58.02 -4.57
N LEU A 102 -14.74 57.62 -3.48
CA LEU A 102 -13.31 57.88 -3.42
C LEU A 102 -12.52 56.93 -4.31
N ASN A 103 -11.50 57.44 -5.00
CA ASN A 103 -10.56 56.59 -5.74
C ASN A 103 -9.46 55.98 -4.82
N ASN A 104 -8.70 55.01 -5.34
CA ASN A 104 -7.69 54.29 -4.55
C ASN A 104 -6.62 55.20 -3.90
N SER A 105 -6.28 56.29 -4.53
CA SER A 105 -5.29 57.25 -4.02
C SER A 105 -5.86 58.05 -2.86
N GLU A 106 -7.11 58.45 -2.98
CA GLU A 106 -7.85 59.18 -1.92
C GLU A 106 -8.11 58.28 -0.71
N ILE A 107 -8.52 57.03 -0.95
CA ILE A 107 -8.67 56.00 0.09
C ILE A 107 -7.36 55.79 0.80
N GLY A 108 -6.26 55.67 0.06
CA GLY A 108 -4.91 55.49 0.63
C GLY A 108 -4.52 56.65 1.53
N LYS A 109 -4.76 57.90 1.08
CA LYS A 109 -4.52 59.10 1.90
C LYS A 109 -5.37 59.13 3.16
N LYS A 110 -6.66 58.80 3.07
CA LYS A 110 -7.60 58.82 4.20
C LYS A 110 -7.30 57.72 5.21
N MET A 111 -6.78 56.58 4.76
CA MET A 111 -6.45 55.41 5.59
C MET A 111 -4.94 55.33 5.98
N GLY A 112 -4.12 56.28 5.55
CA GLY A 112 -2.69 56.33 5.89
C GLY A 112 -1.87 55.21 5.26
N VAL A 113 -2.25 54.68 4.07
CA VAL A 113 -1.58 53.61 3.35
C VAL A 113 -1.29 53.98 1.91
N ASN A 114 -0.39 53.27 1.23
CA ASN A 114 -0.09 53.49 -0.17
C ASN A 114 -1.23 53.05 -1.08
N GLU A 115 -1.39 53.69 -2.24
CA GLU A 115 -2.38 53.33 -3.26
C GLU A 115 -2.27 51.86 -3.70
N SER A 116 -1.05 51.36 -3.82
CA SER A 116 -0.78 49.93 -4.14
C SER A 116 -1.36 48.97 -3.08
N THR A 117 -1.35 49.35 -1.82
CA THR A 117 -1.98 48.60 -0.73
C THR A 117 -3.50 48.57 -0.87
N VAL A 118 -4.09 49.72 -1.16
CA VAL A 118 -5.55 49.83 -1.44
C VAL A 118 -5.94 49.00 -2.66
N ARG A 119 -5.15 49.02 -3.73
CA ARG A 119 -5.36 48.19 -4.91
C ARG A 119 -5.36 46.72 -4.56
N GLY A 120 -4.40 46.26 -3.70
CA GLY A 120 -4.31 44.89 -3.21
C GLY A 120 -5.47 44.48 -2.29
N TRP A 121 -6.19 45.43 -1.70
CA TRP A 121 -7.39 45.13 -0.91
C TRP A 121 -8.62 44.90 -1.79
N PHE A 122 -8.68 45.49 -2.97
CA PHE A 122 -9.73 45.28 -3.95
C PHE A 122 -9.42 44.14 -4.95
N ASP A 123 -8.36 43.44 -4.74
CA ASP A 123 -8.06 42.22 -5.49
C ASP A 123 -9.09 41.15 -5.10
N SER A 124 -9.79 40.58 -6.09
CA SER A 124 -10.78 39.52 -5.93
C SER A 124 -10.28 38.33 -5.09
N ASP A 125 -8.97 38.08 -5.13
CA ASP A 125 -8.34 37.03 -4.35
C ASP A 125 -8.31 37.29 -2.83
N ALA A 126 -8.40 38.55 -2.40
CA ALA A 126 -8.39 38.87 -0.97
C ALA A 126 -9.76 38.57 -0.35
N GLU A 127 -10.84 38.93 -1.02
CA GLU A 127 -12.23 38.68 -0.60
C GLU A 127 -12.53 37.16 -0.60
N ALA A 128 -12.11 36.48 -1.64
CA ALA A 128 -12.21 35.01 -1.73
C ALA A 128 -11.49 34.29 -0.57
N ARG A 129 -10.34 34.83 -0.09
CA ARG A 129 -9.61 34.24 1.04
C ARG A 129 -10.34 34.39 2.38
N MET A 130 -11.03 35.50 2.59
CA MET A 130 -11.83 35.74 3.79
C MET A 130 -13.03 34.79 3.87
N HIS A 131 -13.76 34.67 2.79
CA HIS A 131 -14.89 33.75 2.68
C HIS A 131 -14.45 32.30 2.96
N LYS A 132 -13.32 31.88 2.42
CA LYS A 132 -12.78 30.52 2.60
C LYS A 132 -12.45 30.16 4.04
N ALA A 133 -11.88 31.10 4.82
CA ALA A 133 -11.56 30.83 6.23
C ALA A 133 -12.82 30.68 7.08
N LYS A 134 -13.86 31.48 6.79
CA LYS A 134 -15.16 31.38 7.46
C LYS A 134 -15.85 30.06 7.14
N GLU A 135 -15.98 29.70 5.87
CA GLU A 135 -16.57 28.42 5.45
C GLU A 135 -15.82 27.23 6.03
N THR A 136 -14.48 27.32 6.13
CA THR A 136 -13.67 26.29 6.79
C THR A 136 -13.98 26.22 8.28
N ALA A 137 -14.17 27.32 8.97
CA ALA A 137 -14.56 27.34 10.39
C ALA A 137 -15.95 26.75 10.61
N ASP A 138 -16.93 27.15 9.77
CA ASP A 138 -18.30 26.63 9.83
C ASP A 138 -18.34 25.12 9.59
N PHE A 139 -17.54 24.63 8.63
CA PHE A 139 -17.38 23.19 8.40
C PHE A 139 -16.78 22.46 9.61
N LEU A 140 -15.69 22.97 10.20
CA LEU A 140 -15.07 22.36 11.37
C LEU A 140 -16.03 22.36 12.55
N LYS A 141 -16.76 23.42 12.77
CA LYS A 141 -17.80 23.57 13.79
C LYS A 141 -18.87 22.49 13.65
N GLU A 142 -19.42 22.35 12.45
CA GLU A 142 -20.41 21.31 12.15
C GLU A 142 -19.88 19.90 12.45
N GLN A 143 -18.61 19.61 12.09
CA GLN A 143 -18.00 18.31 12.37
C GLN A 143 -17.78 18.09 13.87
N ILE A 144 -17.34 19.09 14.63
CA ILE A 144 -17.16 19.01 16.07
C ILE A 144 -18.50 18.81 16.78
N ASP A 145 -19.53 19.56 16.37
CA ASP A 145 -20.87 19.45 16.97
C ASP A 145 -21.48 18.07 16.73
N LYS A 146 -21.20 17.46 15.57
CA LYS A 146 -21.66 16.09 15.23
C LYS A 146 -20.84 14.97 15.84
N LYS A 147 -19.51 15.11 15.89
CA LYS A 147 -18.57 14.02 16.19
C LYS A 147 -17.91 14.16 17.56
N GLY A 148 -18.10 15.27 18.26
CA GLY A 148 -17.40 15.58 19.50
C GLY A 148 -15.95 16.02 19.24
N VAL A 149 -14.98 15.37 19.87
CA VAL A 149 -13.56 15.72 19.71
C VAL A 149 -13.04 15.20 18.37
N ILE A 150 -12.53 16.09 17.53
CA ILE A 150 -11.94 15.76 16.23
C ILE A 150 -10.42 15.90 16.25
N MET A 151 -9.73 15.05 15.49
CA MET A 151 -8.30 15.15 15.31
C MET A 151 -7.97 16.22 14.27
N LEU A 152 -7.19 17.22 14.71
CA LEU A 152 -6.52 18.20 13.86
C LEU A 152 -4.99 17.99 13.97
N GLY A 153 -4.20 18.82 13.36
CA GLY A 153 -2.74 18.76 13.47
C GLY A 153 -2.05 18.63 12.12
N ALA A 154 -0.76 18.32 12.13
CA ALA A 154 0.08 18.39 10.94
C ALA A 154 -0.50 17.64 9.74
N ASN A 155 -0.56 18.32 8.59
CA ASN A 155 -1.03 17.85 7.29
C ASN A 155 -2.54 17.60 7.15
N ILE A 156 -3.37 17.95 8.14
CA ILE A 156 -4.83 17.88 7.95
C ILE A 156 -5.28 18.85 6.85
N GLU A 157 -4.62 19.99 6.71
CA GLU A 157 -4.87 20.95 5.65
C GLU A 157 -4.72 20.34 4.25
N ARG A 158 -3.75 19.44 4.07
CA ARG A 158 -3.53 18.74 2.80
C ARG A 158 -4.62 17.70 2.54
N GLU A 159 -5.01 16.97 3.57
CA GLU A 159 -6.13 16.02 3.47
C GLU A 159 -7.44 16.75 3.12
N LEU A 160 -7.64 17.94 3.67
CA LEU A 160 -8.83 18.76 3.39
C LEU A 160 -8.73 19.56 2.08
N GLY A 161 -7.60 19.58 1.38
CA GLY A 161 -7.41 20.36 0.15
C GLY A 161 -7.42 21.88 0.38
N ILE A 162 -6.95 22.33 1.56
CA ILE A 162 -6.90 23.74 1.95
C ILE A 162 -5.50 24.18 2.29
N THR A 163 -5.26 25.49 2.32
CA THR A 163 -3.98 26.01 2.79
C THR A 163 -3.90 25.96 4.32
N LYS A 164 -2.67 25.82 4.84
CA LYS A 164 -2.45 25.88 6.28
C LYS A 164 -2.92 27.20 6.89
N THR A 165 -2.78 28.30 6.15
CA THR A 165 -3.24 29.62 6.60
C THR A 165 -4.76 29.66 6.80
N ASN A 166 -5.53 29.04 5.91
CA ASN A 166 -6.98 28.90 6.04
C ASN A 166 -7.35 28.07 7.29
N LEU A 167 -6.71 26.92 7.45
CA LEU A 167 -6.96 26.06 8.61
C LEU A 167 -6.64 26.76 9.93
N ASP A 168 -5.48 27.43 10.02
CA ASP A 168 -5.07 28.14 11.22
C ASP A 168 -6.04 29.29 11.56
N ALA A 169 -6.53 30.01 10.54
CA ALA A 169 -7.53 31.07 10.74
C ALA A 169 -8.88 30.49 11.21
N ALA A 170 -9.33 29.41 10.63
CA ALA A 170 -10.56 28.74 11.04
C ALA A 170 -10.48 28.19 12.49
N ILE A 171 -9.35 27.56 12.86
CA ILE A 171 -9.11 27.08 14.22
C ILE A 171 -9.20 28.25 15.22
N TYR A 172 -8.54 29.36 14.91
CA TYR A 172 -8.55 30.51 15.80
C TYR A 172 -9.97 31.11 15.94
N ALA A 173 -10.73 31.21 14.88
CA ALA A 173 -12.11 31.66 14.91
C ALA A 173 -12.95 30.79 15.88
N LEU A 174 -12.78 29.46 15.82
CA LEU A 174 -13.47 28.53 16.72
C LEU A 174 -13.00 28.64 18.17
N GLU A 175 -11.70 28.86 18.42
CA GLU A 175 -11.17 29.10 19.77
C GLU A 175 -11.79 30.37 20.37
N SER A 176 -11.99 31.43 19.57
CA SER A 176 -12.68 32.66 20.01
C SER A 176 -14.16 32.43 20.32
N GLU A 177 -14.81 31.43 19.73
CA GLU A 177 -16.17 30.96 20.03
C GLU A 177 -16.22 29.98 21.23
N GLY A 178 -15.07 29.68 21.87
CA GLY A 178 -14.97 28.82 23.05
C GLY A 178 -14.73 27.36 22.78
N TYR A 179 -14.45 26.94 21.51
CA TYR A 179 -13.98 25.58 21.19
C TYR A 179 -12.57 25.39 21.70
N VAL A 180 -12.23 24.19 22.18
CA VAL A 180 -11.01 23.96 22.92
C VAL A 180 -10.03 23.10 22.11
N MET A 181 -8.86 23.67 21.80
CA MET A 181 -7.70 22.91 21.31
C MET A 181 -6.98 22.25 22.47
N ASP A 182 -6.70 20.94 22.32
CA ASP A 182 -5.86 20.21 23.25
C ASP A 182 -4.72 19.50 22.50
N ARG A 183 -3.53 19.44 23.13
CA ARG A 183 -2.31 18.93 22.52
C ARG A 183 -1.58 17.99 23.48
N GLY A 184 -1.15 16.83 22.97
CA GLY A 184 -0.42 15.85 23.76
C GLY A 184 0.51 15.01 22.92
N ARG A 185 1.21 14.07 23.58
CA ARG A 185 2.06 13.07 22.91
C ARG A 185 1.49 11.69 23.12
N VAL A 186 1.32 10.95 22.03
CA VAL A 186 0.80 9.59 22.01
C VAL A 186 1.86 8.62 21.48
N GLU A 187 2.00 7.46 22.12
CA GLU A 187 2.96 6.43 21.71
C GLU A 187 2.59 5.88 20.32
N GLN A 188 3.60 5.64 19.48
CA GLN A 188 3.40 5.05 18.16
C GLN A 188 3.10 3.55 18.27
N ALA A 189 1.99 3.10 17.72
CA ALA A 189 1.60 1.69 17.75
C ALA A 189 2.58 0.77 17.01
N THR A 190 3.20 1.29 15.92
CA THR A 190 4.19 0.55 15.11
C THR A 190 5.61 0.61 15.67
N ASN A 191 5.92 1.60 16.49
CA ASN A 191 7.28 1.90 16.90
C ASN A 191 7.28 2.30 18.37
N ARG A 192 6.93 1.36 19.24
CA ARG A 192 6.77 1.57 20.68
C ARG A 192 8.04 2.13 21.31
N GLY A 193 7.87 3.06 22.23
CA GLY A 193 8.95 3.88 22.78
C GLY A 193 9.19 5.18 22.02
N ASN A 194 8.63 5.36 20.84
CA ASN A 194 8.59 6.63 20.12
C ASN A 194 7.20 7.27 20.22
N TRP A 195 7.19 8.60 20.25
CA TRP A 195 6.00 9.40 20.49
C TRP A 195 5.73 10.31 19.31
N THR A 196 4.45 10.56 19.02
CA THR A 196 4.00 11.54 18.03
C THR A 196 3.12 12.60 18.71
N THR A 197 3.21 13.83 18.24
CA THR A 197 2.33 14.90 18.70
C THR A 197 0.94 14.70 18.10
N LEU A 198 -0.07 14.76 18.95
CA LEU A 198 -1.47 14.74 18.60
C LEU A 198 -2.09 16.07 19.00
N GLU A 199 -2.93 16.60 18.13
CA GLU A 199 -3.72 17.82 18.33
C GLU A 199 -5.17 17.49 18.06
N VAL A 200 -6.05 17.87 18.96
CA VAL A 200 -7.49 17.64 18.86
C VAL A 200 -8.24 18.92 19.20
N MET A 201 -9.44 19.06 18.64
CA MET A 201 -10.34 20.16 18.96
C MET A 201 -11.70 19.61 19.37
N GLY A 202 -12.24 20.12 20.46
CA GLY A 202 -13.53 19.71 20.98
C GLY A 202 -14.48 20.88 21.21
N PRO A 203 -15.76 20.60 21.48
CA PRO A 203 -16.78 21.62 21.73
C PRO A 203 -16.45 22.43 23.00
N PRO A 204 -17.14 23.57 23.22
CA PRO A 204 -17.01 24.36 24.44
C PRO A 204 -17.16 23.50 25.70
N GLY A 205 -16.28 23.68 26.68
CA GLY A 205 -16.25 22.88 27.91
C GLY A 205 -15.43 21.58 27.83
N THR A 206 -14.79 21.27 26.72
CA THR A 206 -13.84 20.16 26.61
C THR A 206 -12.71 20.31 27.63
N LYS A 207 -12.46 19.26 28.42
CA LYS A 207 -11.44 19.27 29.48
C LYS A 207 -10.04 19.08 28.89
N LYS A 208 -9.03 19.70 29.50
CA LYS A 208 -7.61 19.38 29.23
C LYS A 208 -7.35 17.88 29.44
N GLY A 209 -6.61 17.26 28.52
CA GLY A 209 -6.36 15.82 28.49
C GLY A 209 -7.31 15.04 27.55
N ALA A 210 -8.24 15.70 26.85
CA ALA A 210 -9.08 15.08 25.84
C ALA A 210 -8.26 14.37 24.74
N VAL A 211 -7.06 14.84 24.48
CA VAL A 211 -6.08 14.23 23.54
C VAL A 211 -5.67 12.80 23.95
N TYR A 212 -5.86 12.39 25.20
CA TYR A 212 -5.55 11.05 25.70
C TYR A 212 -6.77 10.12 25.77
N ASP A 213 -7.96 10.66 25.53
CA ASP A 213 -9.20 9.86 25.39
C ASP A 213 -9.33 9.30 23.96
N LEU A 214 -8.44 8.39 23.63
CA LEU A 214 -8.23 7.90 22.26
C LEU A 214 -9.47 7.22 21.64
N GLU A 215 -10.39 6.74 22.48
CA GLU A 215 -11.62 6.07 22.01
C GLU A 215 -12.60 7.09 21.41
N ASN A 216 -12.67 8.27 21.98
CA ASN A 216 -13.63 9.32 21.63
C ASN A 216 -13.09 10.34 20.62
N ILE A 217 -11.86 10.16 20.12
CA ILE A 217 -11.32 11.03 19.06
C ILE A 217 -11.84 10.57 17.72
N SER A 218 -12.47 11.48 16.99
CA SER A 218 -13.00 11.31 15.64
C SER A 218 -12.07 11.92 14.59
N THR A 219 -12.31 11.61 13.31
CA THR A 219 -11.54 12.16 12.17
C THR A 219 -12.44 12.90 11.19
N ILE A 220 -11.83 13.81 10.44
CA ILE A 220 -12.40 14.51 9.29
C ILE A 220 -11.64 14.23 7.99
N ASN A 221 -10.79 13.21 7.99
CA ASN A 221 -9.95 12.83 6.85
C ASN A 221 -10.75 12.33 5.65
N ASP A 222 -12.03 12.05 5.83
CA ASP A 222 -12.99 11.65 4.81
C ASP A 222 -13.55 12.81 3.98
N TYR A 223 -13.23 14.06 4.35
CA TYR A 223 -13.66 15.25 3.63
C TYR A 223 -12.54 15.88 2.80
N VAL A 224 -12.92 16.61 1.76
CA VAL A 224 -12.02 17.39 0.91
C VAL A 224 -12.73 18.62 0.36
N SER A 225 -11.96 19.67 0.12
CA SER A 225 -12.35 20.87 -0.60
C SER A 225 -11.56 20.95 -1.91
N ASN A 226 -12.23 21.20 -3.01
CA ASN A 226 -11.58 21.42 -4.32
C ASN A 226 -11.36 22.92 -4.64
N ASP A 227 -11.92 23.79 -3.82
CA ASP A 227 -11.90 25.24 -3.98
C ASP A 227 -11.17 25.98 -2.85
N ASN A 228 -10.27 25.25 -2.16
CA ASN A 228 -9.46 25.74 -1.05
C ASN A 228 -10.29 26.26 0.14
N GLY A 229 -11.37 25.56 0.50
CA GLY A 229 -12.12 25.77 1.74
C GLY A 229 -13.42 26.59 1.58
N THR A 230 -13.91 26.83 0.38
CA THR A 230 -15.23 27.45 0.16
C THR A 230 -16.35 26.42 0.31
N SER A 231 -16.09 25.17 -0.07
CA SER A 231 -17.04 24.08 0.10
C SER A 231 -16.31 22.79 0.51
N PHE A 232 -16.99 21.92 1.25
CA PHE A 232 -16.46 20.62 1.68
C PHE A 232 -17.44 19.51 1.32
N HIS A 233 -16.90 18.44 0.74
CA HIS A 233 -17.65 17.24 0.43
C HIS A 233 -16.90 15.99 0.87
N LYS A 234 -17.61 14.90 1.08
CA LYS A 234 -16.96 13.62 1.39
C LYS A 234 -16.17 13.15 0.18
N LYS A 235 -14.93 12.73 0.41
CA LYS A 235 -14.09 12.08 -0.62
C LYS A 235 -14.73 10.81 -1.14
N PHE A 236 -15.50 10.17 -0.30
CA PHE A 236 -16.17 8.94 -0.55
C PHE A 236 -17.58 8.99 0.04
N THR A 237 -18.54 8.68 -0.78
CA THR A 237 -19.91 8.38 -0.37
C THR A 237 -20.23 6.97 -0.83
N TYR A 238 -21.11 6.28 -0.10
CA TYR A 238 -21.60 4.98 -0.56
C TYR A 238 -22.30 5.15 -1.90
N PRO A 239 -22.15 4.18 -2.85
CA PRO A 239 -22.94 4.18 -4.04
C PRO A 239 -24.42 4.11 -3.69
N GLU A 240 -25.25 4.73 -4.50
CA GLU A 240 -26.68 4.42 -4.47
C GLU A 240 -26.89 2.95 -4.84
N SER A 241 -27.99 2.36 -4.35
CA SER A 241 -28.31 0.97 -4.63
C SER A 241 -29.00 0.85 -5.97
N LEU A 242 -28.56 -0.10 -6.78
CA LEU A 242 -29.29 -0.54 -7.96
C LEU A 242 -30.60 -1.20 -7.52
N ASP A 243 -31.70 -0.81 -8.12
CA ASP A 243 -32.98 -1.52 -7.95
C ASP A 243 -32.92 -2.88 -8.66
N SER A 244 -33.29 -3.95 -7.96
CA SER A 244 -33.26 -5.31 -8.50
C SER A 244 -34.16 -5.52 -9.72
N SER A 245 -35.16 -4.67 -9.96
CA SER A 245 -35.96 -4.68 -11.20
C SER A 245 -35.14 -4.38 -12.46
N ARG A 246 -33.99 -3.67 -12.30
CA ARG A 246 -33.04 -3.37 -13.40
C ARG A 246 -31.97 -4.47 -13.55
N LEU A 247 -31.97 -5.50 -12.68
CA LEU A 247 -30.98 -6.59 -12.64
C LEU A 247 -31.59 -7.90 -13.11
N GLN A 248 -30.92 -8.54 -14.04
CA GLN A 248 -31.17 -9.93 -14.43
C GLN A 248 -30.02 -10.83 -14.00
N ILE A 249 -30.35 -11.96 -13.33
CA ILE A 249 -29.38 -13.02 -13.10
C ILE A 249 -29.46 -14.01 -14.26
N ARG A 250 -28.33 -14.25 -14.93
CA ARG A 250 -28.20 -15.28 -15.95
C ARG A 250 -27.55 -16.50 -15.31
N TYR A 251 -28.35 -17.55 -15.10
CA TYR A 251 -27.94 -18.80 -14.46
C TYR A 251 -27.17 -19.71 -15.41
N ASN A 252 -26.63 -20.82 -14.88
CA ASN A 252 -25.88 -21.80 -15.66
C ASN A 252 -26.65 -22.27 -16.90
N GLU A 253 -27.90 -22.66 -16.71
CA GLU A 253 -28.78 -23.18 -17.76
C GLU A 253 -29.14 -22.13 -18.82
N ASP A 254 -29.03 -20.86 -18.48
CA ASP A 254 -29.24 -19.72 -19.36
C ASP A 254 -27.93 -19.23 -20.04
N GLY A 255 -26.81 -19.99 -19.89
CA GLY A 255 -25.50 -19.66 -20.43
C GLY A 255 -24.60 -18.84 -19.50
N GLY A 256 -25.02 -18.61 -18.24
CA GLY A 256 -24.24 -17.85 -17.27
C GLY A 256 -22.90 -18.47 -16.90
N LEU A 257 -22.79 -19.81 -16.93
CA LEU A 257 -21.51 -20.52 -16.72
C LEU A 257 -20.39 -20.04 -17.68
N GLN A 258 -20.74 -19.79 -18.93
CA GLN A 258 -19.76 -19.39 -19.95
C GLN A 258 -19.16 -18.01 -19.72
N LYS A 259 -19.75 -17.21 -18.82
CA LYS A 259 -19.37 -15.86 -18.47
C LYS A 259 -19.37 -15.68 -16.94
N ASP A 260 -19.14 -16.75 -16.17
CA ASP A 260 -19.24 -16.71 -14.70
C ASP A 260 -18.38 -15.59 -14.08
N GLY A 261 -19.02 -14.70 -13.34
CA GLY A 261 -18.40 -13.53 -12.73
C GLY A 261 -18.41 -12.25 -13.59
N VAL A 262 -18.93 -12.28 -14.80
CA VAL A 262 -19.09 -11.09 -15.65
C VAL A 262 -20.38 -10.36 -15.34
N ILE A 263 -20.27 -9.03 -15.27
CA ILE A 263 -21.38 -8.08 -15.13
C ILE A 263 -21.55 -7.36 -16.48
N GLU A 264 -22.62 -7.64 -17.20
CA GLU A 264 -22.92 -6.96 -18.44
C GLU A 264 -23.72 -5.70 -18.15
N LEU A 265 -23.28 -4.55 -18.66
CA LEU A 265 -23.90 -3.23 -18.43
C LEU A 265 -24.53 -2.70 -19.72
N ARG A 266 -25.72 -2.13 -19.63
CA ARG A 266 -26.35 -1.41 -20.73
C ARG A 266 -25.53 -0.18 -21.07
N ARG A 267 -25.18 -0.04 -22.35
CA ARG A 267 -24.44 1.13 -22.84
C ARG A 267 -25.28 2.41 -22.76
N GLY A 268 -24.65 3.51 -22.34
CA GLY A 268 -25.30 4.82 -22.31
C GLY A 268 -26.15 5.10 -21.08
N VAL A 269 -26.17 4.22 -20.09
CA VAL A 269 -26.80 4.45 -18.79
C VAL A 269 -25.81 5.22 -17.90
N GLU A 270 -26.18 6.44 -17.52
CA GLU A 270 -25.27 7.41 -16.87
C GLU A 270 -24.76 6.93 -15.50
N ASP A 271 -25.63 6.34 -14.69
CA ASP A 271 -25.31 5.83 -13.35
C ASP A 271 -24.51 4.51 -13.36
N LEU A 272 -24.34 3.87 -14.53
CA LEU A 272 -23.60 2.63 -14.75
C LEU A 272 -22.40 2.81 -15.68
N SER A 273 -21.84 4.01 -15.78
CA SER A 273 -20.70 4.31 -16.64
C SER A 273 -19.38 3.77 -16.08
N LEU A 274 -18.59 3.12 -16.93
CA LEU A 274 -17.19 2.75 -16.65
C LEU A 274 -16.19 3.88 -16.99
N GLY A 275 -16.70 5.08 -17.36
CA GLY A 275 -15.89 6.18 -17.88
C GLY A 275 -15.25 5.81 -19.21
N ASN A 276 -13.95 6.04 -19.36
CA ASN A 276 -13.20 5.71 -20.59
C ASN A 276 -12.81 4.23 -20.69
N SER A 277 -13.11 3.41 -19.67
CA SER A 277 -12.75 1.99 -19.65
C SER A 277 -13.79 1.15 -20.39
N ARG A 278 -13.35 0.15 -21.16
CA ARG A 278 -14.22 -0.84 -21.79
C ARG A 278 -14.65 -1.93 -20.82
N TYR A 279 -13.78 -2.26 -19.87
CA TYR A 279 -13.99 -3.24 -18.81
C TYR A 279 -13.33 -2.74 -17.52
N SER A 280 -13.84 -3.21 -16.38
CA SER A 280 -13.26 -2.94 -15.07
C SER A 280 -13.80 -3.92 -14.03
N GLN A 281 -13.00 -4.27 -13.03
CA GLN A 281 -13.54 -4.93 -11.85
C GLN A 281 -14.36 -3.95 -11.03
N VAL A 282 -15.59 -4.32 -10.72
CA VAL A 282 -16.54 -3.43 -10.05
C VAL A 282 -17.29 -4.14 -8.92
N ARG A 283 -17.89 -3.31 -8.07
CA ARG A 283 -18.94 -3.70 -7.12
C ARG A 283 -20.13 -2.79 -7.32
N ILE A 284 -21.33 -3.36 -7.29
CA ILE A 284 -22.58 -2.64 -7.43
C ILE A 284 -23.50 -3.08 -6.29
N MET A 285 -23.97 -2.16 -5.48
CA MET A 285 -24.94 -2.42 -4.41
C MET A 285 -26.32 -2.67 -5.02
N VAL A 286 -27.07 -3.61 -4.47
CA VAL A 286 -28.41 -4.00 -4.93
C VAL A 286 -29.37 -3.98 -3.75
N ASP A 287 -30.51 -3.28 -3.89
CA ASP A 287 -31.58 -3.13 -2.91
C ASP A 287 -31.12 -2.80 -1.48
N GLY A 288 -29.95 -2.15 -1.34
CA GLY A 288 -29.36 -1.74 -0.08
C GLY A 288 -28.91 -2.88 0.83
N THR A 289 -29.05 -4.15 0.44
CA THR A 289 -28.79 -5.33 1.27
C THR A 289 -27.70 -6.25 0.75
N HIS A 290 -27.50 -6.27 -0.55
CA HIS A 290 -26.54 -7.15 -1.23
C HIS A 290 -25.69 -6.39 -2.24
N TYR A 291 -24.65 -7.01 -2.77
CA TYR A 291 -23.85 -6.45 -3.83
C TYR A 291 -23.37 -7.49 -4.85
N LEU A 292 -23.18 -7.04 -6.07
CA LEU A 292 -22.46 -7.73 -7.13
C LEU A 292 -20.96 -7.47 -7.01
N LYS A 293 -20.13 -8.47 -7.32
CA LYS A 293 -18.69 -8.30 -7.57
C LYS A 293 -18.35 -9.06 -8.85
N GLY A 294 -17.67 -8.42 -9.79
CA GLY A 294 -17.24 -9.06 -11.02
C GLY A 294 -16.54 -8.12 -11.97
N MET A 295 -16.21 -8.64 -13.17
CA MET A 295 -15.73 -7.81 -14.27
C MET A 295 -16.92 -7.23 -15.03
N ALA A 296 -17.05 -5.92 -15.00
CA ALA A 296 -18.06 -5.20 -15.78
C ALA A 296 -17.58 -4.99 -17.21
N VAL A 297 -18.46 -5.23 -18.16
CA VAL A 297 -18.29 -4.98 -19.59
C VAL A 297 -19.58 -4.40 -20.16
N TYR A 298 -19.50 -3.63 -21.23
CA TYR A 298 -20.70 -3.18 -21.93
C TYR A 298 -21.26 -4.26 -22.84
N SER A 299 -22.59 -4.40 -22.86
CA SER A 299 -23.34 -5.28 -23.74
C SER A 299 -24.38 -4.50 -24.49
N ASP A 300 -24.55 -4.80 -25.79
CA ASP A 300 -25.61 -4.24 -26.64
C ASP A 300 -26.84 -5.17 -26.70
N ASP A 301 -26.71 -6.41 -26.17
CA ASP A 301 -27.76 -7.44 -26.11
C ASP A 301 -28.40 -7.48 -24.71
N MET A 302 -29.18 -6.44 -24.42
CA MET A 302 -29.84 -6.25 -23.12
C MET A 302 -31.34 -6.27 -23.27
N PRO A 303 -32.09 -7.13 -22.54
CA PRO A 303 -33.54 -7.13 -22.54
C PRO A 303 -34.13 -5.77 -22.10
N ASP A 304 -35.32 -5.43 -22.57
CA ASP A 304 -36.01 -4.22 -22.18
C ASP A 304 -36.17 -4.13 -20.64
N GLY A 305 -35.86 -2.97 -20.09
CA GLY A 305 -35.95 -2.72 -18.64
C GLY A 305 -34.81 -3.28 -17.80
N VAL A 306 -33.89 -4.07 -18.38
CA VAL A 306 -32.70 -4.62 -17.71
C VAL A 306 -31.48 -3.79 -18.06
N ASP A 307 -30.82 -3.22 -17.08
CA ASP A 307 -29.60 -2.43 -17.27
C ASP A 307 -28.33 -3.16 -16.83
N VAL A 308 -28.48 -4.21 -16.01
CA VAL A 308 -27.38 -5.04 -15.52
C VAL A 308 -27.73 -6.52 -15.65
N ILE A 309 -26.83 -7.31 -16.28
CA ILE A 309 -26.93 -8.78 -16.25
C ILE A 309 -25.74 -9.30 -15.47
N PHE A 310 -26.01 -10.12 -14.44
CA PHE A 310 -24.97 -10.82 -13.70
C PHE A 310 -24.95 -12.29 -14.10
N ASN A 311 -23.83 -12.74 -14.62
CA ASN A 311 -23.61 -14.12 -15.05
C ASN A 311 -23.07 -14.96 -13.90
N THR A 312 -23.63 -16.16 -13.70
CA THR A 312 -23.24 -17.03 -12.60
C THR A 312 -23.31 -18.51 -12.99
N ASN A 313 -22.46 -19.31 -12.35
CA ASN A 313 -22.46 -20.78 -12.46
C ASN A 313 -23.57 -21.44 -11.59
N LYS A 314 -24.39 -20.67 -10.88
CA LYS A 314 -25.49 -21.21 -10.06
C LYS A 314 -26.61 -21.75 -10.92
N THR A 315 -27.31 -22.78 -10.41
CA THR A 315 -28.47 -23.38 -11.06
C THR A 315 -29.68 -22.48 -10.99
N LYS A 316 -30.51 -22.55 -12.02
CA LYS A 316 -31.78 -21.82 -12.10
C LYS A 316 -32.67 -22.12 -10.89
N GLY A 317 -33.31 -21.06 -10.34
CA GLY A 317 -34.10 -21.16 -9.11
C GLY A 317 -33.28 -20.90 -7.83
N THR A 318 -31.95 -20.74 -7.90
CA THR A 318 -31.19 -20.22 -6.76
C THR A 318 -31.65 -18.79 -6.45
N PRO A 319 -32.09 -18.50 -5.21
CA PRO A 319 -32.52 -17.14 -4.86
C PRO A 319 -31.44 -16.11 -5.10
N MET A 320 -31.82 -14.94 -5.61
CA MET A 320 -30.90 -13.84 -5.88
C MET A 320 -30.00 -13.51 -4.66
N THR A 321 -30.55 -13.52 -3.44
CA THR A 321 -29.83 -13.32 -2.19
C THR A 321 -28.71 -14.35 -1.91
N LYS A 322 -28.78 -15.54 -2.54
CA LYS A 322 -27.71 -16.55 -2.47
C LYS A 322 -26.72 -16.48 -3.63
N VAL A 323 -27.07 -15.78 -4.71
CA VAL A 323 -26.18 -15.47 -5.85
C VAL A 323 -25.32 -14.26 -5.53
N LEU A 324 -25.93 -13.20 -5.00
CA LEU A 324 -25.26 -11.98 -4.60
C LEU A 324 -24.52 -12.15 -3.25
N LYS A 325 -23.66 -11.21 -2.94
CA LYS A 325 -22.95 -11.15 -1.64
C LYS A 325 -23.69 -10.22 -0.70
N GLU A 326 -23.93 -10.66 0.52
CA GLU A 326 -24.57 -9.86 1.56
C GLU A 326 -23.66 -8.70 1.98
N ILE A 327 -24.22 -7.50 2.17
CA ILE A 327 -23.56 -6.35 2.73
C ILE A 327 -23.33 -6.59 4.21
N LYS A 328 -22.08 -6.41 4.68
CA LYS A 328 -21.77 -6.55 6.10
C LYS A 328 -22.35 -5.39 6.90
N GLU A 329 -22.67 -5.62 8.17
CA GLU A 329 -23.04 -4.59 9.14
C GLU A 329 -21.87 -3.67 9.54
N ASP A 330 -21.15 -3.17 8.57
CA ASP A 330 -20.07 -2.22 8.74
C ASP A 330 -20.35 -1.04 7.80
N PRO A 331 -20.95 0.05 8.30
CA PRO A 331 -21.30 1.21 7.47
C PRO A 331 -20.10 1.82 6.76
N ASP A 332 -18.89 1.64 7.32
CA ASP A 332 -17.65 2.17 6.73
C ASP A 332 -17.02 1.23 5.71
N ASN A 333 -17.45 -0.05 5.67
CA ASN A 333 -16.87 -1.05 4.76
C ASN A 333 -17.88 -2.15 4.36
N PRO A 334 -19.06 -1.80 3.83
CA PRO A 334 -20.17 -2.75 3.58
C PRO A 334 -19.80 -3.82 2.57
N PHE A 335 -18.91 -3.53 1.63
CA PHE A 335 -18.43 -4.46 0.60
C PHE A 335 -17.17 -5.25 1.00
N GLY A 336 -16.67 -5.06 2.23
CA GLY A 336 -15.48 -5.72 2.74
C GLY A 336 -14.16 -5.23 2.11
N SER A 337 -14.15 -4.85 0.84
CA SER A 337 -12.99 -4.34 0.11
C SER A 337 -13.37 -3.21 -0.85
N LEU A 338 -14.15 -2.27 -0.34
CA LEU A 338 -14.56 -1.08 -1.09
C LEU A 338 -13.34 -0.19 -1.42
N ILE A 339 -13.28 0.28 -2.65
CA ILE A 339 -12.26 1.24 -3.07
C ILE A 339 -12.70 2.64 -2.65
N LYS A 340 -11.96 3.24 -1.72
CA LYS A 340 -12.21 4.58 -1.17
C LYS A 340 -11.23 5.62 -1.70
N ASP A 341 -10.14 5.20 -2.31
CA ASP A 341 -9.10 6.07 -2.85
C ASP A 341 -9.37 6.33 -4.33
N ALA A 342 -9.57 7.57 -4.70
CA ALA A 342 -9.84 7.97 -6.09
C ALA A 342 -8.69 7.61 -7.05
N GLU A 343 -7.44 7.55 -6.56
CA GLU A 343 -6.28 7.11 -7.37
C GLU A 343 -6.34 5.61 -7.69
N LEU A 344 -7.00 4.82 -6.83
CA LEU A 344 -7.21 3.37 -7.01
C LEU A 344 -8.55 3.04 -7.69
N GLY A 345 -9.35 4.04 -8.06
CA GLY A 345 -10.66 3.89 -8.66
C GLY A 345 -11.76 4.54 -7.82
N GLY A 346 -12.64 3.75 -7.25
CA GLY A 346 -13.75 4.23 -6.42
C GLY A 346 -14.99 4.57 -7.25
N GLN A 347 -15.83 5.45 -6.72
CA GLN A 347 -17.00 5.99 -7.39
C GLN A 347 -16.62 7.13 -8.33
N TYR A 348 -17.48 7.34 -9.34
CA TYR A 348 -17.41 8.53 -10.18
C TYR A 348 -18.67 9.39 -9.96
N TRP A 349 -18.54 10.67 -10.27
CA TRP A 349 -19.63 11.64 -10.28
C TRP A 349 -20.06 11.92 -11.71
N TYR A 350 -21.36 12.03 -11.93
CA TYR A 350 -21.91 12.42 -13.23
C TYR A 350 -22.96 13.51 -13.03
N LYS A 351 -23.26 14.26 -14.08
CA LYS A 351 -24.36 15.22 -14.07
C LYS A 351 -25.58 14.56 -14.66
N ASP A 352 -26.70 14.63 -13.91
CA ASP A 352 -27.98 14.17 -14.38
C ASP A 352 -28.55 15.13 -15.48
N LYS A 353 -29.69 14.76 -16.08
CA LYS A 353 -30.35 15.56 -17.12
C LYS A 353 -30.72 16.98 -16.67
N ASN A 354 -30.76 17.24 -15.38
CA ASN A 354 -31.05 18.54 -14.78
C ASN A 354 -29.77 19.31 -14.41
N GLY A 355 -28.58 18.75 -14.68
CA GLY A 355 -27.27 19.35 -14.37
C GLY A 355 -26.81 19.15 -12.92
N ASN A 356 -27.52 18.37 -12.11
CA ASN A 356 -27.14 18.07 -10.73
C ASN A 356 -26.06 17.00 -10.66
N ASP A 357 -25.11 17.18 -9.77
CA ASP A 357 -24.06 16.18 -9.51
C ASP A 357 -24.66 14.99 -8.76
N LYS A 358 -24.53 13.81 -9.35
CA LYS A 358 -24.95 12.52 -8.77
C LYS A 358 -23.83 11.51 -8.76
N LEU A 359 -23.90 10.61 -7.79
CA LEU A 359 -22.94 9.54 -7.65
C LEU A 359 -23.37 8.31 -8.46
N GLY A 360 -22.45 7.75 -9.23
CA GLY A 360 -22.67 6.52 -9.97
C GLY A 360 -22.87 5.29 -9.07
N LEU A 361 -23.53 4.25 -9.57
CA LEU A 361 -23.81 3.00 -8.84
C LEU A 361 -22.57 2.11 -8.72
N ILE A 362 -21.54 2.36 -9.52
CA ILE A 362 -20.37 1.48 -9.65
C ILE A 362 -19.25 1.92 -8.71
N ASN A 363 -18.80 1.02 -7.84
CA ASN A 363 -17.51 1.13 -7.18
C ASN A 363 -16.47 0.39 -8.04
N LYS A 364 -15.64 1.18 -8.74
CA LYS A 364 -14.66 0.72 -9.71
C LYS A 364 -13.30 0.50 -9.07
N ARG A 365 -12.55 -0.49 -9.54
CA ARG A 365 -11.15 -0.69 -9.24
C ARG A 365 -10.30 -0.30 -10.45
N SER A 366 -9.24 0.50 -10.24
CA SER A 366 -8.32 0.89 -11.33
C SER A 366 -7.30 -0.21 -11.64
N ASP A 367 -6.85 -0.93 -10.59
CA ASP A 367 -5.87 -2.02 -10.70
C ASP A 367 -6.29 -3.24 -9.89
N GLU A 368 -6.09 -4.44 -10.44
CA GLU A 368 -6.49 -5.71 -9.86
C GLU A 368 -5.53 -6.31 -8.82
N GLY A 369 -4.52 -5.61 -8.38
CA GLY A 369 -3.61 -6.10 -7.35
C GLY A 369 -2.16 -5.71 -7.60
N ASP A 370 -1.34 -6.00 -6.62
CA ASP A 370 0.09 -5.68 -6.64
C ASP A 370 0.86 -6.79 -7.40
N TRP A 371 0.58 -6.91 -8.71
CA TRP A 371 1.20 -7.89 -9.60
C TRP A 371 2.55 -7.43 -10.17
N THR A 372 3.00 -6.22 -9.81
CA THR A 372 4.26 -5.64 -10.29
C THR A 372 5.46 -6.54 -9.99
N GLU A 373 5.47 -7.20 -8.84
CA GLU A 373 6.55 -8.10 -8.44
C GLU A 373 6.62 -9.38 -9.30
N TRP A 374 5.48 -9.89 -9.76
CA TRP A 374 5.39 -11.09 -10.61
C TRP A 374 5.57 -10.82 -12.09
N LYS A 375 5.40 -9.57 -12.51
CA LYS A 375 5.58 -9.14 -13.90
C LYS A 375 7.03 -9.31 -14.37
N ASP A 376 7.98 -9.06 -13.48
CA ASP A 376 9.41 -8.99 -13.81
C ASP A 376 10.19 -10.22 -13.33
N THR A 377 9.53 -11.23 -12.77
CA THR A 377 10.17 -12.46 -12.27
C THR A 377 9.39 -13.73 -12.65
N LEU A 378 10.04 -14.88 -12.54
CA LEU A 378 9.41 -16.20 -12.63
C LEU A 378 9.49 -16.93 -11.29
N SER A 379 8.37 -17.54 -10.89
CA SER A 379 8.35 -18.36 -9.69
C SER A 379 9.13 -19.66 -9.90
N SER A 380 9.86 -20.08 -8.88
CA SER A 380 10.61 -21.34 -8.89
C SER A 380 9.71 -22.56 -9.07
N GLN A 381 8.49 -22.54 -8.54
CA GLN A 381 7.52 -23.61 -8.67
C GLN A 381 7.04 -23.81 -10.10
N PHE A 382 6.85 -22.74 -10.87
CA PHE A 382 6.55 -22.84 -12.30
C PHE A 382 7.77 -23.31 -13.09
N LEU A 383 8.90 -22.60 -12.93
CA LEU A 383 10.09 -22.83 -13.74
C LEU A 383 10.69 -24.24 -13.51
N SER A 384 10.60 -24.79 -12.29
CA SER A 384 11.09 -26.15 -11.96
C SER A 384 10.42 -27.26 -12.77
N LYS A 385 9.19 -27.01 -13.26
CA LYS A 385 8.45 -27.95 -14.12
C LYS A 385 8.83 -27.81 -15.60
N GLN A 386 9.71 -26.88 -15.95
CA GLN A 386 10.14 -26.57 -17.31
C GLN A 386 11.49 -27.26 -17.67
N PRO A 387 11.93 -27.26 -18.97
CA PRO A 387 13.17 -27.90 -19.40
C PRO A 387 14.39 -27.27 -18.71
N LEU A 388 15.37 -28.11 -18.35
CA LEU A 388 16.62 -27.71 -17.70
C LEU A 388 17.36 -26.58 -18.44
N PRO A 389 17.49 -26.58 -19.79
CA PRO A 389 18.14 -25.47 -20.49
C PRO A 389 17.46 -24.12 -20.25
N LEU A 390 16.11 -24.09 -20.19
CA LEU A 390 15.35 -22.87 -19.89
C LEU A 390 15.62 -22.41 -18.45
N ILE A 391 15.58 -23.32 -17.49
CA ILE A 391 15.90 -23.03 -16.09
C ILE A 391 17.28 -22.38 -15.99
N LYS A 392 18.33 -23.03 -16.55
CA LYS A 392 19.70 -22.51 -16.52
C LYS A 392 19.80 -21.13 -17.18
N LYS A 393 19.10 -20.92 -18.29
CA LYS A 393 19.09 -19.62 -18.99
C LYS A 393 18.50 -18.52 -18.10
N GLN A 394 17.30 -18.73 -17.52
CA GLN A 394 16.62 -17.70 -16.74
C GLN A 394 17.32 -17.41 -15.39
N LEU A 395 17.92 -18.44 -14.77
CA LEU A 395 18.75 -18.24 -13.57
C LEU A 395 20.04 -17.48 -13.89
N LYS A 396 20.67 -17.76 -15.06
CA LYS A 396 21.83 -17.00 -15.52
C LYS A 396 21.48 -15.54 -15.78
N GLU A 397 20.39 -15.28 -16.49
CA GLU A 397 19.91 -13.91 -16.76
C GLU A 397 19.66 -13.14 -15.46
N ALA A 398 19.01 -13.76 -14.47
CA ALA A 398 18.82 -13.12 -13.15
C ALA A 398 20.17 -12.83 -12.44
N THR A 399 21.17 -13.70 -12.60
CA THR A 399 22.51 -13.47 -12.05
C THR A 399 23.21 -12.32 -12.75
N ASP A 400 23.13 -12.26 -14.10
CA ASP A 400 23.73 -11.22 -14.91
C ASP A 400 23.10 -9.85 -14.60
N ASP A 401 21.76 -9.80 -14.44
CA ASP A 401 21.02 -8.59 -14.04
C ASP A 401 21.50 -8.07 -12.68
N LYS A 402 21.67 -8.96 -11.70
CA LYS A 402 22.20 -8.60 -10.37
C LYS A 402 23.66 -8.14 -10.41
N LEU A 403 24.49 -8.74 -11.26
CA LEU A 403 25.87 -8.28 -11.47
C LEU A 403 25.90 -6.85 -12.04
N MET A 404 25.09 -6.57 -13.07
CA MET A 404 25.01 -5.22 -13.64
C MET A 404 24.47 -4.20 -12.63
N GLU A 405 23.50 -4.60 -11.80
CA GLU A 405 22.99 -3.75 -10.72
C GLU A 405 24.11 -3.41 -9.73
N TYR A 406 24.90 -4.41 -9.32
CA TYR A 406 26.06 -4.20 -8.45
C TYR A 406 27.08 -3.23 -9.06
N GLU A 407 27.46 -3.43 -10.35
CA GLU A 407 28.38 -2.52 -11.07
C GLU A 407 27.83 -1.09 -11.09
N SER A 408 26.54 -0.92 -11.39
CA SER A 408 25.89 0.40 -11.38
C SER A 408 25.90 1.07 -10.00
N ILE A 409 25.75 0.30 -8.93
CA ILE A 409 25.86 0.82 -7.56
C ILE A 409 27.28 1.28 -7.25
N MET A 410 28.30 0.55 -7.74
CA MET A 410 29.71 0.92 -7.55
C MET A 410 30.10 2.20 -8.29
N GLU A 411 29.39 2.59 -9.35
CA GLU A 411 29.57 3.86 -10.05
C GLU A 411 29.07 5.09 -9.27
N ILE A 412 28.26 4.91 -8.22
CA ILE A 412 27.71 6.01 -7.41
C ILE A 412 28.85 6.75 -6.69
N ASN A 413 29.02 8.05 -6.94
CA ASN A 413 30.09 8.84 -6.36
C ASN A 413 29.91 9.14 -4.87
N ASN A 414 28.67 9.35 -4.42
CA ASN A 414 28.40 9.64 -3.01
C ASN A 414 28.52 8.36 -2.15
N PRO A 415 29.51 8.27 -1.24
CA PRO A 415 29.78 7.05 -0.49
C PRO A 415 28.63 6.64 0.44
N THR A 416 27.91 7.59 1.03
CA THR A 416 26.76 7.31 1.91
C THR A 416 25.61 6.71 1.12
N ILE A 417 25.33 7.23 -0.06
CA ILE A 417 24.30 6.73 -0.98
C ILE A 417 24.70 5.35 -1.52
N ARG A 418 25.97 5.20 -1.95
CA ARG A 418 26.51 3.89 -2.40
C ARG A 418 26.33 2.84 -1.32
N LYS A 419 26.73 3.14 -0.10
CA LYS A 419 26.57 2.24 1.05
C LYS A 419 25.12 1.88 1.32
N TYR A 420 24.18 2.82 1.20
CA TYR A 420 22.76 2.58 1.33
C TYR A 420 22.29 1.55 0.28
N TYR A 421 22.62 1.75 -0.99
CA TYR A 421 22.24 0.82 -2.06
C TYR A 421 22.94 -0.52 -1.96
N LEU A 422 24.20 -0.60 -1.54
CA LEU A 422 24.90 -1.87 -1.32
C LEU A 422 24.20 -2.74 -0.26
N ASN A 423 23.74 -2.14 0.84
CA ASN A 423 22.98 -2.87 1.85
C ASN A 423 21.63 -3.35 1.33
N LYS A 424 20.88 -2.48 0.63
CA LYS A 424 19.61 -2.85 0.01
C LYS A 424 19.77 -3.97 -1.02
N PHE A 425 20.76 -3.87 -1.87
CA PHE A 425 21.15 -4.88 -2.85
C PHE A 425 21.48 -6.24 -2.19
N ALA A 426 22.23 -6.22 -1.08
CA ALA A 426 22.54 -7.44 -0.34
C ALA A 426 21.28 -8.13 0.19
N ASP A 427 20.33 -7.35 0.73
CA ASP A 427 19.04 -7.90 1.23
C ASP A 427 18.18 -8.45 0.06
N GLU A 428 18.20 -7.80 -1.11
CA GLU A 428 17.51 -8.28 -2.31
C GLU A 428 18.13 -9.56 -2.87
N CYS A 429 19.46 -9.67 -2.89
CA CYS A 429 20.16 -10.91 -3.29
C CYS A 429 19.84 -12.06 -2.34
N ASP A 430 19.83 -11.83 -1.02
CA ASP A 430 19.41 -12.83 -0.04
C ASP A 430 17.95 -13.25 -0.24
N SER A 431 17.06 -12.31 -0.48
CA SER A 431 15.67 -12.62 -0.82
C SER A 431 15.56 -13.45 -2.09
N SER A 432 16.34 -13.11 -3.13
CA SER A 432 16.38 -13.86 -4.40
C SER A 432 16.89 -15.29 -4.20
N ALA A 433 17.88 -15.49 -3.33
CA ALA A 433 18.38 -16.82 -2.96
C ALA A 433 17.32 -17.65 -2.21
N VAL A 434 16.61 -17.03 -1.23
CA VAL A 434 15.56 -17.70 -0.42
C VAL A 434 14.38 -18.12 -1.30
N HIS A 435 13.91 -17.26 -2.17
CA HIS A 435 12.72 -17.50 -3.00
C HIS A 435 13.05 -18.11 -4.37
N LEU A 436 14.33 -18.28 -4.71
CA LEU A 436 14.81 -18.81 -5.99
C LEU A 436 14.18 -18.08 -7.19
N LYS A 437 14.09 -16.74 -7.13
CA LYS A 437 13.49 -15.88 -8.15
C LYS A 437 14.35 -15.86 -9.41
N ALA A 438 13.77 -16.24 -10.56
CA ALA A 438 14.43 -16.22 -11.86
C ALA A 438 13.98 -15.00 -12.69
N ALA A 439 14.74 -14.65 -13.71
CA ALA A 439 14.38 -13.57 -14.64
C ALA A 439 13.10 -13.92 -15.44
N ALA A 440 12.30 -12.90 -15.74
CA ALA A 440 11.11 -13.03 -16.56
C ALA A 440 11.44 -13.51 -17.98
N LEU A 441 10.49 -14.20 -18.60
CA LEU A 441 10.61 -14.63 -20.00
C LEU A 441 10.38 -13.46 -20.95
N PRO A 442 11.03 -13.46 -22.12
CA PRO A 442 10.85 -12.41 -23.13
C PRO A 442 9.38 -12.25 -23.53
N GLY A 443 8.86 -11.02 -23.42
CA GLY A 443 7.47 -10.72 -23.79
C GLY A 443 6.42 -11.22 -22.80
N GLN A 444 6.83 -11.76 -21.65
CA GLN A 444 5.94 -12.12 -20.54
C GLN A 444 5.16 -10.90 -20.07
N LYS A 445 3.84 -11.04 -19.90
CA LYS A 445 2.96 -10.00 -19.37
C LYS A 445 1.85 -10.62 -18.52
N TYR A 446 1.26 -9.84 -17.63
CA TYR A 446 0.06 -10.21 -16.88
C TYR A 446 -1.16 -9.56 -17.49
N HIS A 447 -2.25 -10.32 -17.56
CA HIS A 447 -3.49 -9.87 -18.17
C HIS A 447 -4.69 -10.41 -17.39
N VAL A 448 -5.73 -9.57 -17.24
CA VAL A 448 -7.05 -10.04 -16.82
C VAL A 448 -7.67 -10.86 -17.95
N ILE A 449 -8.40 -11.93 -17.60
CA ILE A 449 -9.11 -12.75 -18.57
C ILE A 449 -10.55 -12.29 -18.73
N LEU A 450 -11.01 -12.23 -19.98
CA LEU A 450 -12.39 -11.91 -20.33
C LEU A 450 -12.98 -12.99 -21.26
N PRO A 451 -14.26 -13.35 -21.11
CA PRO A 451 -14.88 -14.39 -21.92
C PRO A 451 -15.15 -13.88 -23.33
N VAL A 452 -14.64 -14.62 -24.32
CA VAL A 452 -14.93 -14.44 -25.73
C VAL A 452 -15.26 -15.80 -26.31
N ASN A 453 -16.53 -16.18 -26.30
CA ASN A 453 -16.96 -17.54 -26.59
C ASN A 453 -17.02 -17.87 -28.10
N SER A 454 -16.89 -16.86 -28.95
CA SER A 454 -16.70 -17.08 -30.41
C SER A 454 -15.26 -17.48 -30.77
N LEU A 455 -14.29 -17.38 -29.86
CA LEU A 455 -12.98 -17.98 -30.02
C LEU A 455 -13.05 -19.49 -29.85
N LYS A 456 -12.19 -20.20 -30.57
CA LYS A 456 -12.00 -21.65 -30.36
C LYS A 456 -11.26 -21.90 -29.05
N ASP A 457 -11.34 -23.11 -28.51
CA ASP A 457 -10.67 -23.53 -27.27
C ASP A 457 -9.13 -23.61 -27.36
N ASN A 458 -8.58 -23.37 -28.56
CA ASN A 458 -7.14 -23.26 -28.83
C ASN A 458 -6.74 -21.85 -29.33
N GLU A 459 -7.62 -20.85 -29.17
CA GLU A 459 -7.38 -19.46 -29.58
C GLU A 459 -7.44 -18.51 -28.39
N VAL A 460 -6.73 -17.38 -28.52
CA VAL A 460 -6.77 -16.25 -27.58
C VAL A 460 -6.80 -14.95 -28.37
N TYR A 461 -7.59 -13.99 -27.92
CA TYR A 461 -7.49 -12.62 -28.37
C TYR A 461 -6.50 -11.89 -27.47
N ALA A 462 -5.40 -11.42 -28.03
CA ALA A 462 -4.32 -10.77 -27.31
C ALA A 462 -3.63 -9.72 -28.19
N PRO A 463 -4.18 -8.49 -28.28
CA PRO A 463 -3.71 -7.46 -29.21
C PRO A 463 -2.27 -7.00 -28.96
N GLN A 464 -1.73 -7.29 -27.78
CA GLN A 464 -0.33 -7.01 -27.41
C GLN A 464 0.68 -7.94 -28.14
N TYR A 465 0.20 -9.01 -28.76
CA TYR A 465 1.01 -9.98 -29.48
C TYR A 465 0.60 -10.04 -30.95
N GLU A 466 1.54 -10.45 -31.82
CA GLU A 466 1.31 -10.53 -33.24
C GLU A 466 0.22 -11.57 -33.58
N ASN A 467 -0.71 -11.21 -34.47
CA ASN A 467 -1.76 -12.12 -34.90
C ASN A 467 -1.17 -13.38 -35.56
N GLY A 468 -1.63 -14.56 -35.15
CA GLY A 468 -1.12 -15.86 -35.60
C GLY A 468 0.08 -16.39 -34.81
N SER A 469 0.66 -15.59 -33.88
CA SER A 469 1.67 -16.09 -32.95
C SER A 469 1.06 -17.09 -31.96
N GLU A 470 1.92 -17.80 -31.21
CA GLU A 470 1.52 -18.78 -30.21
C GLU A 470 1.92 -18.26 -28.80
N VAL A 471 1.00 -18.36 -27.86
CA VAL A 471 1.21 -17.98 -26.48
C VAL A 471 0.73 -19.09 -25.56
N VAL A 472 1.28 -19.14 -24.34
CA VAL A 472 0.76 -19.96 -23.23
C VAL A 472 0.24 -19.07 -22.12
N LEU A 473 -0.80 -19.54 -21.43
CA LEU A 473 -1.34 -18.89 -20.25
C LEU A 473 -1.01 -19.70 -19.00
N VAL A 474 -0.67 -19.01 -17.92
CA VAL A 474 -0.37 -19.61 -16.62
C VAL A 474 -1.07 -18.80 -15.52
N ARG A 475 -1.91 -19.46 -14.73
CA ARG A 475 -2.55 -18.88 -13.54
C ARG A 475 -1.88 -19.43 -12.28
N TYR A 476 -1.72 -18.60 -11.28
CA TYR A 476 -1.20 -19.03 -9.98
C TYR A 476 -2.32 -19.09 -8.91
N PRO A 477 -2.24 -20.06 -7.99
CA PRO A 477 -1.32 -21.20 -7.93
C PRO A 477 -1.63 -22.22 -9.04
N HIS A 478 -0.59 -22.85 -9.64
CA HIS A 478 -0.81 -23.80 -10.71
C HIS A 478 -0.31 -25.19 -10.32
N GLY A 479 -1.10 -26.23 -10.61
CA GLY A 479 -0.81 -27.61 -10.23
C GLY A 479 0.24 -28.28 -11.11
N GLY A 480 0.28 -27.97 -12.40
CA GLY A 480 1.23 -28.64 -13.29
C GLY A 480 1.18 -28.19 -14.74
N THR A 481 1.95 -28.89 -15.58
CA THR A 481 2.04 -28.61 -17.02
C THR A 481 0.72 -28.84 -17.77
N PHE A 482 -0.19 -29.60 -17.19
CA PHE A 482 -1.54 -29.87 -17.72
C PHE A 482 -2.52 -28.68 -17.55
N GLU A 483 -2.14 -27.67 -16.75
CA GLU A 483 -2.89 -26.42 -16.57
C GLU A 483 -2.30 -25.25 -17.38
N ILE A 484 -1.47 -25.53 -18.39
CA ILE A 484 -0.83 -24.54 -19.24
C ILE A 484 -1.42 -24.66 -20.67
N PRO A 485 -2.52 -24.00 -21.00
CA PRO A 485 -3.06 -24.02 -22.35
C PRO A 485 -2.13 -23.32 -23.34
N VAL A 486 -1.90 -23.96 -24.48
CA VAL A 486 -1.18 -23.40 -25.63
C VAL A 486 -2.21 -22.87 -26.62
N LEU A 487 -2.12 -21.57 -26.91
CA LEU A 487 -3.16 -20.87 -27.67
C LEU A 487 -2.56 -20.08 -28.84
N LYS A 488 -3.30 -20.06 -29.94
CA LYS A 488 -2.96 -19.24 -31.10
C LYS A 488 -3.62 -17.88 -31.01
N VAL A 489 -2.86 -16.83 -31.22
CA VAL A 489 -3.37 -15.45 -31.18
C VAL A 489 -4.27 -15.18 -32.38
N ASN A 490 -5.54 -14.86 -32.14
CA ASN A 490 -6.55 -14.50 -33.13
C ASN A 490 -7.07 -13.08 -32.86
N ASN A 491 -6.34 -12.08 -33.37
CA ASN A 491 -6.71 -10.66 -33.21
C ASN A 491 -7.73 -10.21 -34.31
N LYS A 492 -8.27 -11.12 -35.10
CA LYS A 492 -9.31 -10.82 -36.09
C LYS A 492 -10.72 -11.01 -35.56
N ASN A 493 -10.88 -11.64 -34.36
CA ASN A 493 -12.19 -11.90 -33.79
C ASN A 493 -12.95 -10.59 -33.51
N SER A 494 -14.18 -10.49 -34.05
CA SER A 494 -15.01 -9.27 -33.96
C SER A 494 -15.59 -9.05 -32.55
N GLU A 495 -16.08 -10.14 -31.91
CA GLU A 495 -16.59 -10.07 -30.53
C GLU A 495 -15.51 -9.52 -29.56
N ALA A 496 -14.30 -10.07 -29.63
CA ALA A 496 -13.18 -9.65 -28.81
C ALA A 496 -12.79 -8.19 -29.06
N LYS A 497 -12.78 -7.72 -30.30
CA LYS A 497 -12.50 -6.31 -30.64
C LYS A 497 -13.53 -5.37 -30.03
N ASN A 498 -14.79 -5.74 -30.05
CA ASN A 498 -15.86 -4.93 -29.47
C ASN A 498 -15.78 -4.92 -27.94
N LEU A 499 -15.53 -6.08 -27.33
CA LEU A 499 -15.49 -6.24 -25.89
C LEU A 499 -14.23 -5.62 -25.26
N ILE A 500 -13.06 -5.94 -25.79
CA ILE A 500 -11.75 -5.63 -25.19
C ILE A 500 -11.11 -4.39 -25.83
N GLY A 501 -11.24 -4.23 -27.12
CA GLY A 501 -10.56 -3.18 -27.91
C GLY A 501 -9.30 -3.67 -28.60
N THR A 502 -8.72 -2.83 -29.45
CA THR A 502 -7.52 -3.15 -30.26
C THR A 502 -6.23 -2.63 -29.64
N ASP A 503 -6.32 -1.71 -28.69
CA ASP A 503 -5.24 -0.96 -28.01
C ASP A 503 -5.02 -1.39 -26.55
N THR A 504 -5.72 -2.40 -26.09
CA THR A 504 -5.63 -2.96 -24.74
C THR A 504 -4.26 -3.56 -24.46
N ILE A 505 -3.72 -3.27 -23.27
CA ILE A 505 -2.39 -3.74 -22.83
C ILE A 505 -2.43 -4.69 -21.64
N ASP A 506 -3.58 -4.82 -20.95
CA ASP A 506 -3.75 -5.49 -19.64
C ASP A 506 -4.83 -6.58 -19.61
N ALA A 507 -5.47 -6.89 -20.76
CA ALA A 507 -6.48 -7.92 -20.86
C ALA A 507 -6.27 -8.85 -22.04
N VAL A 508 -6.78 -10.08 -21.92
CA VAL A 508 -6.87 -11.08 -23.00
C VAL A 508 -8.27 -11.69 -23.02
N GLY A 509 -8.74 -12.04 -24.23
CA GLY A 509 -10.01 -12.74 -24.44
C GLY A 509 -9.79 -14.24 -24.65
N ILE A 510 -10.52 -15.07 -23.93
CA ILE A 510 -10.45 -16.53 -24.03
C ILE A 510 -11.85 -17.17 -24.04
N ASN A 511 -11.94 -18.35 -24.64
CA ASN A 511 -13.13 -19.17 -24.48
C ASN A 511 -13.24 -19.73 -23.07
N HIS A 512 -14.43 -19.89 -22.52
CA HIS A 512 -14.65 -20.42 -21.15
C HIS A 512 -13.98 -21.79 -20.93
N LYS A 513 -13.92 -22.68 -21.97
CA LYS A 513 -13.20 -23.95 -21.87
C LYS A 513 -11.70 -23.81 -21.60
N VAL A 514 -11.11 -22.69 -22.02
CA VAL A 514 -9.72 -22.37 -21.68
C VAL A 514 -9.60 -21.98 -20.21
N ALA A 515 -10.56 -21.23 -19.68
CA ALA A 515 -10.59 -20.86 -18.26
C ALA A 515 -10.69 -22.10 -17.34
N GLU A 516 -11.48 -23.11 -17.72
CA GLU A 516 -11.55 -24.40 -17.00
C GLU A 516 -10.19 -25.09 -16.87
N ARG A 517 -9.30 -24.93 -17.88
CA ARG A 517 -7.94 -25.48 -17.89
C ARG A 517 -6.94 -24.67 -17.06
N LEU A 518 -7.32 -23.51 -16.56
CA LEU A 518 -6.50 -22.58 -15.77
C LEU A 518 -6.80 -22.67 -14.27
N SER A 519 -6.75 -23.87 -13.71
CA SER A 519 -7.03 -24.11 -12.27
C SER A 519 -8.41 -23.59 -11.82
N GLY A 520 -9.44 -23.78 -12.68
CA GLY A 520 -10.79 -23.32 -12.38
C GLY A 520 -10.92 -21.80 -12.31
N ALA A 521 -10.27 -21.09 -13.21
CA ALA A 521 -10.40 -19.64 -13.34
C ALA A 521 -11.84 -19.27 -13.69
N ASP A 522 -12.30 -18.16 -13.10
CA ASP A 522 -13.55 -17.48 -13.48
C ASP A 522 -13.25 -16.07 -14.01
N PHE A 523 -14.29 -15.38 -14.48
CA PHE A 523 -14.15 -14.05 -15.08
C PHE A 523 -14.52 -12.92 -14.12
N ASP A 524 -14.38 -13.15 -12.79
CA ASP A 524 -14.66 -12.13 -11.77
C ASP A 524 -13.48 -11.15 -11.55
N GLY A 525 -12.44 -11.26 -12.38
CA GLY A 525 -11.20 -10.49 -12.32
C GLY A 525 -9.94 -11.35 -12.20
N ASP A 526 -10.02 -12.63 -12.52
CA ASP A 526 -8.85 -13.51 -12.54
C ASP A 526 -7.83 -13.05 -13.58
N THR A 527 -6.55 -13.21 -13.23
CA THR A 527 -5.43 -12.80 -14.07
C THR A 527 -4.53 -13.98 -14.44
N VAL A 528 -3.91 -13.89 -15.59
CA VAL A 528 -2.99 -14.89 -16.11
C VAL A 528 -1.68 -14.27 -16.55
N MET A 529 -0.60 -15.03 -16.40
CA MET A 529 0.68 -14.73 -17.04
C MET A 529 0.62 -15.26 -18.47
N CYS A 530 0.81 -14.38 -19.45
CA CYS A 530 0.86 -14.70 -20.86
C CYS A 530 2.32 -14.69 -21.34
N ILE A 531 2.77 -15.79 -21.96
CA ILE A 531 4.14 -15.99 -22.43
C ILE A 531 4.11 -16.34 -23.93
N PRO A 532 4.72 -15.54 -24.83
CA PRO A 532 4.82 -15.87 -26.24
C PRO A 532 5.84 -16.99 -26.47
N THR A 533 5.38 -18.08 -27.06
CA THR A 533 6.19 -19.29 -27.34
C THR A 533 6.69 -19.37 -28.79
N LYS A 534 5.88 -18.88 -29.76
CA LYS A 534 6.27 -18.82 -31.18
C LYS A 534 5.84 -17.49 -31.81
N ASP A 535 6.59 -17.03 -32.80
CA ASP A 535 6.18 -15.90 -33.63
C ASP A 535 5.09 -16.33 -34.67
N ALA A 536 4.56 -15.36 -35.41
CA ALA A 536 3.53 -15.63 -36.43
C ALA A 536 4.02 -16.50 -37.60
N ARG A 537 5.33 -16.61 -37.79
CA ARG A 537 5.97 -17.48 -38.80
C ARG A 537 6.22 -18.89 -38.28
N GLY A 538 5.92 -19.16 -37.01
CA GLY A 538 6.12 -20.45 -36.34
C GLY A 538 7.51 -20.68 -35.75
N ASN A 539 8.39 -19.65 -35.74
CA ASN A 539 9.70 -19.78 -35.12
C ASN A 539 9.56 -19.79 -33.58
N THR A 540 10.18 -20.76 -32.96
CA THR A 540 10.15 -20.90 -31.50
C THR A 540 10.95 -19.79 -30.80
N LYS A 541 10.29 -18.99 -29.98
CA LYS A 541 10.90 -18.00 -29.09
C LYS A 541 11.32 -18.62 -27.74
N VAL A 542 10.40 -19.38 -27.15
CA VAL A 542 10.61 -20.06 -25.86
C VAL A 542 9.90 -21.42 -25.91
N LYS A 543 10.60 -22.45 -25.43
CA LYS A 543 10.00 -23.79 -25.33
C LYS A 543 9.45 -24.00 -23.92
N ILE A 544 8.13 -23.97 -23.79
CA ILE A 544 7.40 -24.26 -22.54
C ILE A 544 6.82 -25.68 -22.64
N ILE A 545 6.92 -26.43 -21.52
CA ILE A 545 6.27 -27.75 -21.41
C ILE A 545 4.81 -27.52 -21.06
N SER A 546 3.91 -28.00 -21.90
CA SER A 546 2.49 -28.10 -21.68
C SER A 546 2.05 -29.53 -22.00
N THR A 547 1.12 -30.04 -21.23
CA THR A 547 0.56 -31.38 -21.41
C THR A 547 -0.96 -31.33 -21.45
N ASP A 548 -1.60 -32.38 -21.94
CA ASP A 548 -3.05 -32.48 -21.93
C ASP A 548 -3.61 -32.46 -20.49
N PRO A 549 -4.83 -31.96 -20.31
CA PRO A 549 -5.51 -32.00 -19.03
C PRO A 549 -5.61 -33.41 -18.45
N LEU A 550 -5.46 -33.53 -17.12
CA LEU A 550 -5.60 -34.85 -16.48
C LEU A 550 -7.07 -35.28 -16.46
N PRO A 551 -7.41 -36.48 -17.01
CA PRO A 551 -8.79 -36.95 -17.04
C PRO A 551 -9.44 -37.05 -15.63
N GLN A 552 -8.62 -37.30 -14.60
CA GLN A 552 -9.06 -37.44 -13.21
C GLN A 552 -9.55 -36.11 -12.59
N LEU A 553 -9.24 -34.96 -13.20
CA LEU A 553 -9.69 -33.64 -12.73
C LEU A 553 -10.96 -33.19 -13.47
N LYS A 554 -11.38 -33.92 -14.49
CA LYS A 554 -12.59 -33.61 -15.25
C LYS A 554 -13.81 -33.69 -14.34
N ASP A 555 -14.68 -32.72 -14.41
CA ASP A 555 -15.93 -32.63 -13.67
C ASP A 555 -15.77 -32.63 -12.12
N PHE A 556 -14.55 -32.43 -11.60
CA PHE A 556 -14.31 -32.33 -10.17
C PHE A 556 -14.72 -30.96 -9.63
N ASP A 557 -15.77 -30.91 -8.82
CA ASP A 557 -16.17 -29.70 -8.06
C ASP A 557 -15.93 -29.90 -6.56
N PRO A 558 -14.93 -29.22 -5.98
CA PRO A 558 -14.63 -29.33 -4.55
C PRO A 558 -15.80 -28.89 -3.65
N LYS A 559 -16.68 -28.00 -4.13
CA LYS A 559 -17.84 -27.50 -3.36
C LYS A 559 -18.96 -28.52 -3.27
N VAL A 560 -19.05 -29.40 -4.25
CA VAL A 560 -20.03 -30.50 -4.27
C VAL A 560 -19.51 -31.71 -3.48
N GLU A 561 -18.27 -32.13 -3.77
CA GLU A 561 -17.72 -33.35 -3.17
C GLU A 561 -17.39 -33.20 -1.67
N TYR A 562 -16.93 -32.00 -1.28
CA TYR A 562 -16.45 -31.72 0.07
C TYR A 562 -17.23 -30.59 0.77
N ALA A 563 -18.53 -30.51 0.53
CA ALA A 563 -19.43 -29.56 1.20
C ALA A 563 -19.37 -29.66 2.74
N GLU A 564 -19.75 -28.58 3.42
CA GLU A 564 -19.81 -28.49 4.88
C GLU A 564 -20.65 -29.65 5.49
N ARG A 565 -20.12 -30.28 6.53
CA ARG A 565 -20.81 -31.30 7.31
C ARG A 565 -20.59 -31.10 8.81
N GLU A 566 -21.50 -31.62 9.59
CA GLU A 566 -21.42 -31.56 11.05
C GLU A 566 -20.16 -32.27 11.58
N GLY A 567 -19.52 -31.67 12.57
CA GLY A 567 -18.35 -32.21 13.24
C GLY A 567 -17.02 -32.11 12.46
N MET A 568 -17.00 -31.51 11.25
CA MET A 568 -15.77 -31.32 10.49
C MET A 568 -14.82 -30.31 11.13
N LYS A 569 -13.54 -30.39 10.79
CA LYS A 569 -12.53 -29.38 11.16
C LYS A 569 -12.50 -28.23 10.14
N TYR A 570 -12.81 -27.02 10.61
CA TYR A 570 -12.77 -25.84 9.76
C TYR A 570 -11.34 -25.37 9.48
N MET A 571 -11.06 -24.99 8.25
CA MET A 571 -9.82 -24.35 7.85
C MET A 571 -9.62 -23.01 8.58
N LYS A 572 -10.67 -22.20 8.63
CA LYS A 572 -10.76 -21.01 9.48
C LYS A 572 -11.56 -21.35 10.72
N ASN A 573 -10.90 -21.30 11.88
CA ASN A 573 -11.54 -21.63 13.14
C ASN A 573 -12.61 -20.58 13.48
N PRO A 574 -13.90 -20.96 13.62
CA PRO A 574 -14.99 -20.02 13.87
C PRO A 574 -14.89 -19.31 15.23
N LYS A 575 -14.23 -19.93 16.23
CA LYS A 575 -14.07 -19.36 17.59
C LYS A 575 -12.86 -18.42 17.71
N THR A 576 -11.73 -18.76 17.08
CA THR A 576 -10.48 -18.01 17.21
C THR A 576 -10.17 -17.12 16.00
N GLY A 577 -10.89 -17.28 14.89
CA GLY A 577 -10.60 -16.60 13.62
C GLY A 577 -9.29 -17.03 12.95
N THR A 578 -8.58 -18.02 13.50
CA THR A 578 -7.29 -18.49 12.95
C THR A 578 -7.54 -19.14 11.60
N ASP A 579 -6.91 -18.61 10.55
CA ASP A 579 -6.97 -19.11 9.18
C ASP A 579 -5.66 -19.81 8.83
N ASN A 580 -5.74 -21.09 8.47
CA ASN A 580 -4.60 -21.94 8.13
C ASN A 580 -4.42 -22.15 6.62
N THR A 581 -5.18 -21.46 5.76
CA THR A 581 -5.18 -21.67 4.31
C THR A 581 -3.79 -21.53 3.72
N GLN A 582 -3.07 -20.45 4.04
CA GLN A 582 -1.73 -20.22 3.48
C GLN A 582 -0.74 -21.33 3.87
N GLN A 583 -0.80 -21.80 5.11
CA GLN A 583 0.05 -22.89 5.58
C GLN A 583 -0.27 -24.19 4.84
N GLN A 584 -1.52 -24.57 4.72
CA GLN A 584 -1.96 -25.81 4.05
C GLN A 584 -1.68 -25.73 2.54
N MET A 585 -1.94 -24.59 1.90
CA MET A 585 -1.56 -24.36 0.49
C MET A 585 -0.06 -24.48 0.27
N GLY A 586 0.77 -23.96 1.18
CA GLY A 586 2.23 -24.13 1.12
C GLY A 586 2.66 -25.60 1.18
N ILE A 587 2.06 -26.38 2.09
CA ILE A 587 2.34 -27.81 2.25
C ILE A 587 1.97 -28.58 0.96
N ILE A 588 0.76 -28.41 0.46
CA ILE A 588 0.31 -29.18 -0.71
C ILE A 588 1.02 -28.75 -2.00
N SER A 589 1.29 -27.44 -2.19
CA SER A 589 2.04 -26.95 -3.35
C SER A 589 3.47 -27.46 -3.37
N ASN A 590 4.11 -27.60 -2.21
CA ASN A 590 5.43 -28.21 -2.09
C ASN A 590 5.39 -29.71 -2.41
N LEU A 591 4.36 -30.43 -1.95
CA LEU A 591 4.18 -31.84 -2.31
C LEU A 591 4.05 -32.01 -3.82
N ILE A 592 3.19 -31.26 -4.48
CA ILE A 592 3.01 -31.31 -5.94
C ILE A 592 4.33 -31.01 -6.67
N THR A 593 5.11 -30.05 -6.18
CA THR A 593 6.42 -29.71 -6.75
C THR A 593 7.41 -30.85 -6.60
N ASP A 594 7.53 -31.43 -5.40
CA ASP A 594 8.43 -32.57 -5.13
C ASP A 594 8.04 -33.80 -5.96
N MET A 595 6.75 -34.11 -6.03
CA MET A 595 6.21 -35.19 -6.88
C MET A 595 6.54 -34.97 -8.36
N THR A 596 6.36 -33.76 -8.87
CA THR A 596 6.67 -33.43 -10.27
C THR A 596 8.16 -33.59 -10.58
N LEU A 597 9.05 -33.14 -9.67
CA LEU A 597 10.49 -33.27 -9.83
C LEU A 597 10.94 -34.71 -9.71
N ALA A 598 10.28 -35.52 -8.88
CA ALA A 598 10.56 -36.95 -8.70
C ALA A 598 9.98 -37.81 -9.81
N GLY A 599 9.21 -37.26 -10.78
CA GLY A 599 8.58 -38.00 -11.84
C GLY A 599 7.40 -38.86 -11.39
N ALA A 600 6.59 -38.35 -10.44
CA ALA A 600 5.40 -39.05 -9.98
C ALA A 600 4.41 -39.30 -11.10
N PRO A 601 3.68 -40.43 -11.07
CA PRO A 601 2.63 -40.70 -12.04
C PRO A 601 1.48 -39.67 -11.96
N ASN A 602 0.81 -39.49 -13.10
CA ASN A 602 -0.29 -38.49 -13.19
C ASN A 602 -1.44 -38.77 -12.22
N GLU A 603 -1.70 -39.99 -11.85
CA GLU A 603 -2.71 -40.42 -10.89
C GLU A 603 -2.40 -39.87 -9.49
N ASP A 604 -1.15 -40.01 -9.04
CA ASP A 604 -0.71 -39.46 -7.76
C ASP A 604 -0.77 -37.91 -7.76
N ILE A 605 -0.31 -37.27 -8.85
CA ILE A 605 -0.37 -35.81 -8.99
C ILE A 605 -1.82 -35.31 -8.98
N ALA A 606 -2.73 -35.99 -9.68
CA ALA A 606 -4.16 -35.64 -9.70
C ALA A 606 -4.80 -35.64 -8.31
N LYS A 607 -4.48 -36.62 -7.45
CA LYS A 607 -4.92 -36.67 -6.05
C LYS A 607 -4.45 -35.43 -5.27
N ALA A 608 -3.16 -35.10 -5.39
CA ALA A 608 -2.62 -33.91 -4.71
C ALA A 608 -3.23 -32.61 -5.22
N VAL A 609 -3.49 -32.48 -6.53
CA VAL A 609 -4.13 -31.32 -7.13
C VAL A 609 -5.59 -31.20 -6.70
N LYS A 610 -6.38 -32.29 -6.69
CA LYS A 610 -7.75 -32.28 -6.14
C LYS A 610 -7.79 -31.76 -4.73
N HIS A 611 -6.89 -32.26 -3.87
CA HIS A 611 -6.79 -31.76 -2.50
C HIS A 611 -6.41 -30.27 -2.44
N SER A 612 -5.51 -29.78 -3.31
CA SER A 612 -5.15 -28.36 -3.34
C SER A 612 -6.32 -27.45 -3.72
N MET A 613 -7.19 -27.89 -4.64
CA MET A 613 -8.41 -27.18 -5.02
C MET A 613 -9.41 -27.08 -3.85
N VAL A 614 -9.49 -28.12 -3.01
CA VAL A 614 -10.30 -28.06 -1.78
C VAL A 614 -9.69 -27.12 -0.76
N VAL A 615 -8.37 -27.19 -0.53
CA VAL A 615 -7.64 -26.39 0.48
C VAL A 615 -7.76 -24.90 0.22
N ILE A 616 -7.63 -24.45 -1.03
CA ILE A 616 -7.67 -23.01 -1.36
C ILE A 616 -9.01 -22.39 -1.05
N ASP A 617 -10.10 -23.17 -1.23
CA ASP A 617 -11.46 -22.70 -1.05
C ASP A 617 -12.07 -23.08 0.33
N ALA A 618 -11.38 -23.91 1.12
CA ALA A 618 -11.91 -24.45 2.36
C ALA A 618 -12.26 -23.40 3.43
N ALA A 619 -11.51 -22.31 3.51
CA ALA A 619 -11.80 -21.23 4.45
C ALA A 619 -13.03 -20.41 4.04
N LYS A 620 -13.20 -20.18 2.73
CA LYS A 620 -14.23 -19.34 2.13
C LYS A 620 -15.59 -20.06 2.06
N HIS A 621 -15.56 -21.34 1.65
CA HIS A 621 -16.75 -22.14 1.40
C HIS A 621 -17.00 -23.23 2.46
N LYS A 622 -16.23 -23.21 3.56
CA LYS A 622 -16.33 -24.18 4.66
C LYS A 622 -16.24 -25.63 4.16
N LEU A 623 -15.26 -25.94 3.30
CA LEU A 623 -15.11 -27.28 2.76
C LEU A 623 -14.41 -28.22 3.74
N ASP A 624 -14.76 -29.51 3.70
CA ASP A 624 -14.15 -30.53 4.54
C ASP A 624 -12.80 -31.00 3.98
N TYR A 625 -11.78 -30.14 4.17
CA TYR A 625 -10.43 -30.39 3.68
C TYR A 625 -9.77 -31.61 4.36
N LYS A 626 -10.22 -31.98 5.57
CA LYS A 626 -9.68 -33.17 6.25
C LYS A 626 -10.20 -34.49 5.64
N ARG A 627 -11.42 -34.51 5.20
CA ARG A 627 -11.95 -35.63 4.42
C ARG A 627 -11.22 -35.71 3.06
N SER A 628 -11.04 -34.59 2.39
CA SER A 628 -10.27 -34.55 1.14
C SER A 628 -8.82 -35.01 1.32
N GLU A 629 -8.17 -34.71 2.47
CA GLU A 629 -6.83 -35.20 2.80
C GLU A 629 -6.78 -36.74 2.86
N LEU A 630 -7.83 -37.36 3.44
CA LEU A 630 -7.96 -38.81 3.56
C LEU A 630 -8.32 -39.45 2.22
N ASP A 631 -9.35 -38.97 1.54
CA ASP A 631 -9.87 -39.56 0.30
C ASP A 631 -8.83 -39.49 -0.86
N ASN A 632 -7.93 -38.51 -0.83
CA ASN A 632 -6.84 -38.36 -1.80
C ASN A 632 -5.50 -38.92 -1.30
N ASP A 633 -5.45 -39.71 -0.23
CA ASP A 633 -4.26 -40.38 0.28
C ASP A 633 -3.10 -39.42 0.57
N ILE A 634 -3.32 -38.16 0.94
CA ILE A 634 -2.30 -37.14 1.02
C ILE A 634 -1.16 -37.51 1.98
N ALA A 635 -1.47 -38.15 3.11
CA ALA A 635 -0.46 -38.64 4.06
C ALA A 635 0.45 -39.73 3.44
N LEU A 636 -0.12 -40.59 2.60
CA LEU A 636 0.65 -41.62 1.87
C LEU A 636 1.53 -40.99 0.79
N LEU A 637 1.01 -40.00 0.06
CA LEU A 637 1.77 -39.23 -0.95
C LEU A 637 2.94 -38.48 -0.31
N HIS A 638 2.74 -37.83 0.85
CA HIS A 638 3.83 -37.23 1.62
C HIS A 638 4.89 -38.27 2.00
N LYS A 639 4.46 -39.43 2.51
CA LYS A 639 5.38 -40.49 2.87
C LYS A 639 6.15 -41.02 1.64
N LYS A 640 5.50 -41.19 0.52
CA LYS A 640 6.09 -41.72 -0.70
C LYS A 640 7.09 -40.79 -1.37
N TRP A 641 6.74 -39.46 -1.41
CA TRP A 641 7.45 -38.50 -2.24
C TRP A 641 8.28 -37.45 -1.46
N GLN A 642 8.07 -37.32 -0.13
CA GLN A 642 8.78 -36.38 0.73
C GLN A 642 9.47 -37.08 1.91
N GLY A 643 9.39 -38.37 2.04
CA GLY A 643 10.11 -39.12 3.08
C GLY A 643 11.53 -39.51 2.66
N HIS A 644 12.36 -39.89 3.65
CA HIS A 644 13.69 -40.43 3.43
C HIS A 644 14.04 -41.42 4.54
N TYR A 645 14.97 -42.31 4.26
CA TYR A 645 15.59 -43.17 5.25
C TYR A 645 16.84 -42.49 5.84
N ASP A 646 17.05 -42.55 7.14
CA ASP A 646 18.28 -42.11 7.77
C ASP A 646 19.40 -43.17 7.62
N GLU A 647 20.59 -42.85 8.13
CA GLU A 647 21.75 -43.72 8.08
C GLU A 647 21.55 -45.10 8.77
N ASN A 648 20.56 -45.20 9.66
CA ASN A 648 20.17 -46.39 10.39
C ASN A 648 19.02 -47.15 9.74
N GLY A 649 18.60 -46.74 8.54
CA GLY A 649 17.48 -47.34 7.81
C GLY A 649 16.10 -46.99 8.36
N LYS A 650 15.97 -46.02 9.26
CA LYS A 650 14.70 -45.57 9.78
C LYS A 650 14.07 -44.50 8.86
N TRP A 651 12.81 -44.71 8.52
CA TRP A 651 12.07 -43.78 7.71
C TRP A 651 11.70 -42.51 8.48
N HIS A 652 12.03 -41.36 7.89
CA HIS A 652 11.61 -40.06 8.37
C HIS A 652 10.66 -39.39 7.38
N ASN A 653 9.52 -38.90 7.86
CA ASN A 653 8.58 -38.12 7.09
C ASN A 653 9.06 -36.64 7.14
N ALA A 654 9.72 -36.19 6.11
CA ALA A 654 10.55 -34.99 6.17
C ALA A 654 9.85 -33.70 5.70
N GLY A 655 8.60 -33.73 5.26
CA GLY A 655 7.96 -32.57 4.66
C GLY A 655 8.60 -32.20 3.31
N ALA A 656 8.78 -30.92 3.04
CA ALA A 656 9.37 -30.45 1.77
C ALA A 656 10.76 -31.07 1.51
N ASN A 657 10.96 -31.68 0.35
CA ASN A 657 12.14 -32.49 0.05
C ASN A 657 13.13 -31.81 -0.92
N THR A 658 12.65 -31.29 -2.05
CA THR A 658 13.51 -30.63 -3.05
C THR A 658 13.94 -29.24 -2.58
N ILE A 659 15.06 -28.71 -3.13
CA ILE A 659 15.51 -27.36 -2.83
C ILE A 659 14.43 -26.31 -3.17
N VAL A 660 13.65 -26.54 -4.24
CA VAL A 660 12.59 -25.60 -4.67
C VAL A 660 11.48 -25.49 -3.64
N SER A 661 11.12 -26.60 -3.01
CA SER A 661 10.07 -26.63 -1.97
C SER A 661 10.60 -26.31 -0.55
N LYS A 662 11.88 -26.50 -0.31
CA LYS A 662 12.53 -26.42 1.01
C LYS A 662 13.19 -25.05 1.29
N ALA A 663 13.68 -24.34 0.27
CA ALA A 663 14.52 -23.14 0.44
C ALA A 663 13.86 -22.05 1.30
N SER A 664 12.62 -21.69 1.01
CA SER A 664 11.84 -20.68 1.76
C SER A 664 11.11 -21.27 2.97
N GLY A 665 11.23 -22.58 3.23
CA GLY A 665 10.59 -23.24 4.37
C GLY A 665 11.04 -22.65 5.71
N GLN A 666 10.11 -22.61 6.67
CA GLN A 666 10.37 -22.07 8.00
C GLN A 666 11.35 -22.98 8.78
N LYS A 667 12.32 -22.34 9.40
CA LYS A 667 13.28 -22.97 10.32
C LYS A 667 13.25 -22.23 11.65
N ASP A 668 12.99 -22.97 12.74
CA ASP A 668 13.11 -22.43 14.09
C ASP A 668 14.58 -22.31 14.47
N VAL A 669 14.99 -21.11 14.83
CA VAL A 669 16.33 -20.81 15.35
C VAL A 669 16.19 -20.20 16.74
N THR A 670 17.22 -20.30 17.56
CA THR A 670 17.27 -19.62 18.87
C THR A 670 16.96 -18.14 18.67
N LYS A 671 16.20 -17.57 19.59
CA LYS A 671 15.91 -16.14 19.57
C LYS A 671 17.23 -15.35 19.55
N ARG A 672 17.30 -14.35 18.66
CA ARG A 672 18.50 -13.53 18.45
C ARG A 672 18.30 -12.14 19.02
N ILE A 673 19.38 -11.48 19.40
CA ILE A 673 19.39 -10.10 19.91
C ILE A 673 20.34 -9.23 19.07
N GLY A 674 20.02 -7.94 19.03
CA GLY A 674 20.81 -6.93 18.34
C GLY A 674 20.78 -7.05 16.81
N THR A 675 21.65 -6.28 16.17
CA THR A 675 21.82 -6.29 14.70
C THR A 675 22.90 -7.31 14.34
N PRO A 676 22.73 -8.14 13.30
CA PRO A 676 23.75 -9.09 12.87
C PRO A 676 25.03 -8.34 12.45
N LYS A 677 26.16 -8.95 12.73
CA LYS A 677 27.49 -8.46 12.34
C LYS A 677 27.84 -9.02 10.97
N VAL A 678 28.58 -8.22 10.18
CA VAL A 678 29.13 -8.69 8.89
C VAL A 678 30.47 -9.36 9.17
N ASN A 679 30.67 -10.60 8.71
CA ASN A 679 31.90 -11.36 8.89
C ASN A 679 33.05 -10.75 8.09
N LEU A 680 33.93 -10.02 8.76
CA LEU A 680 35.13 -9.40 8.15
C LEU A 680 36.41 -9.88 8.81
N LYS A 681 37.39 -10.23 8.00
CA LYS A 681 38.70 -10.69 8.47
C LYS A 681 39.35 -9.67 9.42
N GLY A 682 39.97 -10.18 10.49
CA GLY A 682 40.67 -9.34 11.46
C GLY A 682 39.80 -8.64 12.51
N LYS A 683 38.51 -8.88 12.53
CA LYS A 683 37.60 -8.38 13.59
C LYS A 683 37.49 -9.42 14.71
N SER A 684 37.32 -8.98 15.95
CA SER A 684 37.19 -9.83 17.14
C SER A 684 36.00 -10.82 17.09
N TRP A 685 35.00 -10.50 16.28
CA TRP A 685 33.83 -11.33 16.05
C TRP A 685 33.86 -12.10 14.72
N TYR A 686 35.02 -12.10 14.03
CA TYR A 686 35.19 -12.83 12.77
C TYR A 686 35.15 -14.34 13.02
N ASP A 687 34.36 -15.04 12.21
CA ASP A 687 34.23 -16.49 12.21
C ASP A 687 34.81 -17.04 10.90
N PRO A 688 35.99 -17.73 10.94
CA PRO A 688 36.63 -18.27 9.74
C PRO A 688 35.87 -19.44 9.09
N SER A 689 34.88 -20.04 9.79
CA SER A 689 34.03 -21.08 9.23
C SER A 689 32.96 -20.54 8.27
N LYS A 690 32.74 -19.20 8.30
CA LYS A 690 31.75 -18.54 7.47
C LYS A 690 32.39 -17.71 6.35
N PRO A 691 31.74 -17.62 5.16
CA PRO A 691 32.24 -16.79 4.10
C PRO A 691 32.36 -15.31 4.52
N GLU A 692 33.40 -14.63 4.06
CA GLU A 692 33.59 -13.20 4.29
C GLU A 692 32.41 -12.42 3.69
N GLY A 693 31.80 -11.52 4.46
CA GLY A 693 30.61 -10.77 4.10
C GLY A 693 29.29 -11.44 4.54
N SER A 694 29.32 -12.69 5.04
CA SER A 694 28.13 -13.33 5.62
C SER A 694 27.68 -12.65 6.92
N LEU A 695 26.42 -12.90 7.29
CA LEU A 695 25.86 -12.37 8.53
C LEU A 695 26.14 -13.32 9.70
N ILE A 696 26.64 -12.75 10.80
CA ILE A 696 26.84 -13.43 12.08
C ILE A 696 25.79 -12.89 13.07
N TYR A 697 24.97 -13.79 13.57
CA TYR A 697 23.92 -13.48 14.53
C TYR A 697 24.39 -13.75 15.96
N THR A 698 23.82 -13.03 16.92
CA THR A 698 24.04 -13.25 18.35
C THR A 698 22.77 -13.80 18.96
N ASP A 699 22.84 -14.99 19.53
CA ASP A 699 21.71 -15.58 20.23
C ASP A 699 21.42 -14.85 21.54
N ASP A 700 20.16 -14.83 21.95
CA ASP A 700 19.73 -14.26 23.23
C ASP A 700 20.24 -15.17 24.37
N PRO A 701 21.14 -14.70 25.23
CA PRO A 701 21.62 -15.49 26.34
C PRO A 701 20.52 -15.91 27.32
N ASN A 702 19.38 -15.25 27.29
CA ASN A 702 18.21 -15.56 28.10
C ASN A 702 17.12 -16.31 27.30
N ALA A 703 17.49 -16.94 26.19
CA ALA A 703 16.54 -17.71 25.38
C ALA A 703 15.98 -18.91 26.14
N ASP A 704 16.79 -19.57 26.95
CA ASP A 704 16.38 -20.73 27.74
C ASP A 704 15.53 -20.33 28.96
N TYR A 705 14.46 -21.08 29.21
CA TYR A 705 13.58 -20.92 30.37
C TYR A 705 12.99 -22.24 30.79
N THR A 706 12.73 -22.39 32.08
CA THR A 706 12.14 -23.61 32.64
C THR A 706 10.63 -23.49 32.77
N ILE A 707 9.94 -24.58 32.46
CA ILE A 707 8.49 -24.74 32.72
C ILE A 707 8.27 -26.05 33.48
N THR A 708 7.34 -26.02 34.44
CA THR A 708 6.90 -27.23 35.12
C THR A 708 5.74 -27.84 34.33
N LYS A 709 5.88 -29.06 33.87
CA LYS A 709 4.81 -29.84 33.24
C LYS A 709 4.29 -30.86 34.23
N THR A 710 2.99 -30.84 34.50
CA THR A 710 2.32 -31.87 35.31
C THR A 710 1.66 -32.87 34.38
N ASN A 711 1.98 -34.15 34.55
CA ASN A 711 1.26 -35.22 33.86
C ASN A 711 -0.16 -35.31 34.41
N LYS A 712 -1.14 -34.97 33.61
CA LYS A 712 -2.57 -34.94 34.03
C LYS A 712 -3.12 -36.31 34.46
N ARG A 713 -2.42 -37.42 34.08
CA ARG A 713 -2.84 -38.79 34.38
C ARG A 713 -2.15 -39.36 35.66
N THR A 714 -0.92 -38.99 35.92
CA THR A 714 -0.11 -39.53 37.08
C THR A 714 0.06 -38.50 38.18
N GLY A 715 -0.23 -37.19 37.93
CA GLY A 715 0.06 -36.13 38.90
C GLY A 715 1.54 -35.74 39.03
N GLU A 716 2.43 -36.46 38.36
CA GLU A 716 3.87 -36.22 38.44
C GLU A 716 4.24 -34.90 37.76
N THR A 717 5.10 -34.13 38.40
CA THR A 717 5.66 -32.87 37.90
C THR A 717 7.07 -33.04 37.41
N LYS A 718 7.33 -32.60 36.16
CA LYS A 718 8.69 -32.58 35.59
C LYS A 718 9.04 -31.16 35.16
N VAL A 719 10.22 -30.70 35.61
CA VAL A 719 10.78 -29.44 35.09
C VAL A 719 11.40 -29.69 33.72
N VAL A 720 10.96 -28.88 32.72
CA VAL A 720 11.44 -28.99 31.33
C VAL A 720 12.02 -27.65 30.93
N THR A 721 13.26 -27.64 30.48
CA THR A 721 13.89 -26.46 29.86
C THR A 721 13.36 -26.32 28.44
N LYS A 722 12.98 -25.10 28.08
CA LYS A 722 12.55 -24.70 26.71
C LYS A 722 13.36 -23.51 26.26
N THR A 723 13.69 -23.47 24.98
CA THR A 723 14.37 -22.35 24.34
C THR A 723 13.36 -21.49 23.61
N ARG A 724 13.43 -20.18 23.78
CA ARG A 724 12.69 -19.24 22.95
C ARG A 724 13.27 -19.23 21.55
N THR A 725 12.44 -19.48 20.55
CA THR A 725 12.83 -19.51 19.14
C THR A 725 12.25 -18.30 18.39
N GLN A 726 12.83 -18.03 17.23
CA GLN A 726 12.29 -17.15 16.21
C GLN A 726 12.31 -17.84 14.87
N GLN A 727 11.47 -17.40 13.95
CA GLN A 727 11.40 -17.95 12.60
C GLN A 727 12.51 -17.39 11.70
N SER A 728 13.12 -18.28 10.94
CA SER A 728 14.03 -17.99 9.82
C SER A 728 13.65 -18.87 8.63
N THR A 729 14.46 -18.94 7.58
CA THR A 729 14.27 -19.85 6.44
C THR A 729 15.43 -20.80 6.31
N ASN A 730 15.17 -21.97 5.72
CA ASN A 730 16.25 -22.96 5.50
C ASN A 730 17.41 -22.36 4.69
N MET A 731 17.11 -21.60 3.62
CA MET A 731 18.13 -20.99 2.78
C MET A 731 18.91 -19.88 3.50
N ALA A 732 18.27 -19.10 4.36
CA ALA A 732 18.94 -18.05 5.12
C ALA A 732 19.94 -18.64 6.14
N GLU A 733 19.64 -19.81 6.68
CA GLU A 733 20.43 -20.48 7.72
C GLU A 733 21.54 -21.41 7.17
N THR A 734 21.69 -21.51 5.86
CA THR A 734 22.80 -22.27 5.27
C THR A 734 23.78 -21.37 4.52
N ASP A 735 25.08 -21.64 4.66
CA ASP A 735 26.12 -20.95 3.88
C ASP A 735 26.32 -21.60 2.50
N ASP A 736 25.98 -22.89 2.34
CA ASP A 736 26.01 -23.59 1.07
C ASP A 736 24.64 -24.21 0.74
N ALA A 737 24.01 -23.67 -0.32
CA ALA A 737 22.72 -24.14 -0.81
C ALA A 737 22.74 -25.61 -1.31
N MET A 738 23.92 -26.17 -1.63
CA MET A 738 24.04 -27.56 -2.04
C MET A 738 23.65 -28.53 -0.90
N THR A 739 23.70 -28.07 0.36
CA THR A 739 23.26 -28.89 1.53
C THR A 739 21.73 -29.03 1.60
N LEU A 740 20.98 -28.19 0.89
CA LEU A 740 19.53 -28.26 0.82
C LEU A 740 19.01 -29.11 -0.33
N VAL A 741 19.88 -29.53 -1.25
CA VAL A 741 19.51 -30.38 -2.37
C VAL A 741 19.04 -31.73 -1.86
N SER A 742 18.00 -32.29 -2.47
CA SER A 742 17.48 -33.61 -2.07
C SER A 742 18.50 -34.73 -2.33
N PRO A 743 18.37 -35.90 -1.70
CA PRO A 743 19.23 -37.07 -1.98
C PRO A 743 19.20 -37.48 -3.46
N MET A 744 18.14 -37.18 -4.18
CA MET A 744 18.02 -37.48 -5.61
C MET A 744 18.97 -36.63 -6.49
N ARG A 745 19.50 -35.52 -5.99
CA ARG A 745 20.40 -34.60 -6.70
C ARG A 745 19.95 -34.30 -8.13
N HIS A 746 18.65 -34.02 -8.30
CA HIS A 746 18.10 -33.76 -9.64
C HIS A 746 18.82 -32.59 -10.31
N PRO A 747 19.16 -32.62 -11.62
CA PRO A 747 19.92 -31.57 -12.30
C PRO A 747 19.30 -30.17 -12.19
N LYS A 748 17.96 -30.08 -12.07
CA LYS A 748 17.27 -28.81 -11.84
C LYS A 748 17.52 -28.24 -10.46
N GLU A 749 17.56 -29.09 -9.42
CA GLU A 749 17.90 -28.68 -8.06
C GLU A 749 19.33 -28.16 -7.96
N LEU A 750 20.27 -28.85 -8.62
CA LEU A 750 21.69 -28.42 -8.67
C LEU A 750 21.81 -27.03 -9.32
N ALA A 751 21.03 -26.75 -10.38
CA ALA A 751 21.02 -25.45 -11.01
C ALA A 751 20.48 -24.35 -10.09
N TYR A 752 19.44 -24.63 -9.31
CA TYR A 752 18.92 -23.71 -8.29
C TYR A 752 19.89 -23.51 -7.11
N ALA A 753 20.57 -24.55 -6.68
CA ALA A 753 21.57 -24.44 -5.61
C ALA A 753 22.78 -23.60 -6.04
N ASP A 754 23.28 -23.78 -7.25
CA ASP A 754 24.34 -22.95 -7.85
C ASP A 754 23.90 -21.48 -7.93
N TYR A 755 22.70 -21.23 -8.42
CA TYR A 755 22.11 -19.88 -8.48
C TYR A 755 22.01 -19.24 -7.07
N ALA A 756 21.47 -19.97 -6.09
CA ALA A 756 21.32 -19.47 -4.73
C ALA A 756 22.70 -19.12 -4.11
N ASN A 757 23.72 -19.97 -4.34
CA ASN A 757 25.09 -19.71 -3.89
C ASN A 757 25.67 -18.46 -4.55
N LYS A 758 25.42 -18.22 -5.83
CA LYS A 758 25.83 -17.00 -6.54
C LYS A 758 25.15 -15.75 -5.95
N MET A 759 23.85 -15.81 -5.66
CA MET A 759 23.14 -14.71 -5.01
C MET A 759 23.69 -14.42 -3.61
N LYS A 760 23.96 -15.46 -2.81
CA LYS A 760 24.56 -15.31 -1.48
C LYS A 760 25.97 -14.72 -1.57
N ALA A 761 26.77 -15.12 -2.57
CA ALA A 761 28.09 -14.55 -2.81
C ALA A 761 28.03 -13.05 -3.17
N LEU A 762 27.09 -12.65 -4.03
CA LEU A 762 26.85 -11.24 -4.36
C LEU A 762 26.39 -10.43 -3.14
N ALA A 763 25.49 -10.97 -2.32
CA ALA A 763 25.07 -10.35 -1.06
C ALA A 763 26.27 -10.14 -0.12
N ASN A 764 27.11 -11.15 0.03
CA ASN A 764 28.31 -11.07 0.86
C ASN A 764 29.31 -10.02 0.33
N GLN A 765 29.53 -9.98 -0.99
CA GLN A 765 30.40 -8.99 -1.63
C GLN A 765 29.87 -7.57 -1.39
N ALA A 766 28.57 -7.36 -1.56
CA ALA A 766 27.96 -6.04 -1.34
C ALA A 766 28.06 -5.59 0.13
N ARG A 767 27.89 -6.49 1.09
CA ARG A 767 28.09 -6.17 2.52
C ARG A 767 29.53 -5.83 2.84
N LYS A 768 30.48 -6.57 2.27
CA LYS A 768 31.89 -6.30 2.42
C LYS A 768 32.23 -4.88 1.90
N GLU A 769 31.80 -4.55 0.69
CA GLU A 769 31.98 -3.23 0.13
C GLU A 769 31.27 -2.13 0.97
N ALA A 770 30.05 -2.40 1.44
CA ALA A 770 29.34 -1.45 2.28
C ALA A 770 30.08 -1.16 3.60
N MET A 771 30.76 -2.16 4.18
CA MET A 771 31.54 -1.98 5.42
C MET A 771 32.84 -1.21 5.20
N THR A 772 33.47 -1.33 4.02
CA THR A 772 34.69 -0.61 3.66
C THR A 772 34.43 0.79 3.10
N THR A 773 33.22 1.02 2.59
CA THR A 773 32.80 2.34 2.09
C THR A 773 32.59 3.32 3.24
N GLY A 774 33.25 4.48 3.20
CA GLY A 774 33.07 5.56 4.16
C GLY A 774 31.67 6.18 4.12
N ASP A 775 31.40 7.07 5.03
CA ASP A 775 30.18 7.91 5.03
C ASP A 775 30.57 9.37 4.88
N ILE A 776 29.77 10.19 4.21
CA ILE A 776 29.89 11.64 4.28
C ILE A 776 29.57 12.07 5.72
N LYS A 777 30.50 12.81 6.30
CA LYS A 777 30.30 13.34 7.65
C LYS A 777 29.22 14.43 7.63
N TYR A 778 28.42 14.49 8.68
CA TYR A 778 27.49 15.59 8.87
C TYR A 778 28.27 16.91 9.00
N ASP A 779 27.90 17.90 8.16
CA ASP A 779 28.46 19.24 8.16
C ASP A 779 27.44 20.25 8.67
N ARG A 780 27.76 20.88 9.81
CA ARG A 780 26.90 21.88 10.44
C ARG A 780 26.78 23.16 9.59
N ASN A 781 27.84 23.54 8.87
CA ASN A 781 27.82 24.71 8.02
C ASN A 781 26.95 24.47 6.79
N ALA A 782 27.06 23.30 6.16
CA ALA A 782 26.16 22.88 5.08
C ALA A 782 24.70 22.85 5.58
N ASN A 783 24.43 22.32 6.77
CA ASN A 783 23.07 22.33 7.33
C ASN A 783 22.52 23.75 7.53
N THR A 784 23.38 24.71 7.92
CA THR A 784 22.97 26.12 8.07
C THR A 784 22.71 26.77 6.71
N THR A 785 23.57 26.52 5.72
CA THR A 785 23.47 27.08 4.36
C THR A 785 22.20 26.56 3.65
N TYR A 786 21.91 25.27 3.76
CA TYR A 786 20.77 24.60 3.13
C TYR A 786 19.60 24.38 4.12
N ARG A 787 19.41 25.32 5.04
CA ARG A 787 18.39 25.18 6.11
C ARG A 787 16.98 24.97 5.61
N ASP A 788 16.62 25.64 4.51
CA ASP A 788 15.28 25.56 3.95
C ASP A 788 15.05 24.22 3.24
N GLU A 789 16.05 23.70 2.53
CA GLU A 789 16.04 22.40 1.88
C GLU A 789 15.97 21.26 2.91
N VAL A 790 16.74 21.36 3.99
CA VAL A 790 16.69 20.41 5.11
C VAL A 790 15.31 20.39 5.76
N ARG A 791 14.71 21.57 6.02
CA ARG A 791 13.36 21.68 6.57
C ARG A 791 12.32 21.12 5.60
N SER A 792 12.47 21.37 4.30
CA SER A 792 11.59 20.81 3.27
C SER A 792 11.64 19.28 3.27
N LEU A 793 12.83 18.68 3.27
CA LEU A 793 13.02 17.23 3.34
C LEU A 793 12.47 16.63 4.65
N GLU A 794 12.65 17.31 5.78
CA GLU A 794 12.05 16.86 7.06
C GLU A 794 10.52 16.91 7.03
N THR A 795 9.95 17.93 6.41
CA THR A 795 8.49 18.03 6.22
C THR A 795 7.97 16.92 5.31
N LYS A 796 8.64 16.67 4.19
CA LYS A 796 8.32 15.56 3.29
C LYS A 796 8.43 14.20 3.99
N LEU A 797 9.50 14.00 4.78
CA LEU A 797 9.68 12.78 5.56
C LEU A 797 8.56 12.59 6.60
N ASN A 798 8.21 13.64 7.33
CA ASN A 798 7.13 13.59 8.30
C ASN A 798 5.77 13.26 7.63
N THR A 799 5.55 13.79 6.44
CA THR A 799 4.36 13.47 5.64
C THR A 799 4.36 12.00 5.18
N ALA A 800 5.51 11.51 4.70
CA ALA A 800 5.65 10.13 4.24
C ALA A 800 5.55 9.09 5.36
N LEU A 801 5.95 9.44 6.57
CA LEU A 801 5.92 8.57 7.75
C LEU A 801 4.57 8.59 8.49
N LEU A 802 4.64 8.79 9.82
CA LEU A 802 3.52 8.69 10.76
C LEU A 802 2.73 10.00 10.94
N ASN A 803 3.19 11.11 10.39
CA ASN A 803 2.51 12.40 10.49
C ASN A 803 1.41 12.61 9.44
N SER A 804 1.15 11.63 8.58
CA SER A 804 -0.08 11.64 7.77
C SER A 804 -1.30 11.54 8.69
N PRO A 805 -2.33 12.37 8.50
CA PRO A 805 -3.52 12.35 9.36
C PRO A 805 -4.19 10.97 9.43
N ARG A 806 -4.31 10.28 8.32
CA ARG A 806 -4.91 8.93 8.24
C ARG A 806 -4.11 7.91 9.04
N GLU A 807 -2.80 7.87 8.84
CA GLU A 807 -1.90 6.97 9.58
C GLU A 807 -1.91 7.28 11.07
N ARG A 808 -1.94 8.56 11.44
CA ARG A 808 -2.02 9.00 12.84
C ARG A 808 -3.31 8.52 13.49
N TYR A 809 -4.43 8.67 12.80
CA TYR A 809 -5.72 8.18 13.28
C TYR A 809 -5.74 6.66 13.46
N ALA A 810 -5.23 5.90 12.49
CA ALA A 810 -5.10 4.44 12.60
C ALA A 810 -4.23 4.02 13.79
N GLN A 811 -3.13 4.74 14.07
CA GLN A 811 -2.28 4.54 15.25
C GLN A 811 -3.04 4.77 16.57
N ILE A 812 -3.83 5.83 16.64
CA ILE A 812 -4.64 6.19 17.81
C ILE A 812 -5.67 5.08 18.10
N LYS A 813 -6.45 4.70 17.10
CA LYS A 813 -7.48 3.67 17.24
C LYS A 813 -6.88 2.29 17.56
N SER A 814 -5.73 1.96 17.00
CA SER A 814 -4.99 0.75 17.38
C SER A 814 -4.60 0.74 18.86
N ASN A 815 -4.12 1.87 19.36
CA ASN A 815 -3.80 2.00 20.78
C ASN A 815 -5.06 1.93 21.66
N ALA A 816 -6.16 2.57 21.26
CA ALA A 816 -7.45 2.49 21.96
C ALA A 816 -7.95 1.04 22.08
N GLU A 817 -7.90 0.26 20.99
CA GLU A 817 -8.33 -1.15 20.98
C GLU A 817 -7.44 -2.03 21.90
N VAL A 818 -6.13 -1.77 21.91
CA VAL A 818 -5.21 -2.48 22.84
C VAL A 818 -5.56 -2.17 24.30
N GLU A 819 -5.83 -0.90 24.62
CA GLU A 819 -6.20 -0.48 25.98
C GLU A 819 -7.57 -1.05 26.40
N ALA A 820 -8.55 -1.09 25.49
CA ALA A 820 -9.84 -1.72 25.74
C ALA A 820 -9.69 -3.20 26.07
N LYS A 821 -8.87 -3.93 25.30
CA LYS A 821 -8.57 -5.35 25.59
C LYS A 821 -7.87 -5.56 26.93
N ILE A 822 -6.92 -4.66 27.29
CA ILE A 822 -6.28 -4.71 28.60
C ILE A 822 -7.32 -4.56 29.70
N ARG A 823 -8.23 -3.58 29.59
CA ARG A 823 -9.29 -3.35 30.58
C ARG A 823 -10.24 -4.56 30.70
N SER A 824 -10.71 -5.07 29.55
CA SER A 824 -11.58 -6.28 29.54
C SER A 824 -10.89 -7.46 30.21
N THR A 825 -9.63 -7.75 29.86
CA THR A 825 -8.88 -8.85 30.47
C THR A 825 -8.74 -8.71 31.98
N MET A 826 -8.57 -7.50 32.48
CA MET A 826 -8.52 -7.23 33.93
C MET A 826 -9.89 -7.38 34.60
N GLN A 827 -10.96 -6.99 33.93
CA GLN A 827 -12.35 -7.17 34.41
C GLN A 827 -12.72 -8.65 34.49
N ASP A 828 -12.34 -9.41 33.48
CA ASP A 828 -12.63 -10.86 33.40
C ASP A 828 -11.79 -11.68 34.42
N ASN A 829 -10.71 -11.09 34.94
CA ASN A 829 -9.79 -11.73 35.89
C ASN A 829 -9.54 -10.79 37.11
N PRO A 830 -10.46 -10.71 38.08
CA PRO A 830 -10.29 -9.86 39.25
C PRO A 830 -8.99 -10.17 40.02
N GLY A 831 -8.18 -9.15 40.26
CA GLY A 831 -6.86 -9.26 40.91
C GLY A 831 -5.67 -9.33 39.93
N MET A 832 -5.91 -9.45 38.62
CA MET A 832 -4.84 -9.38 37.61
C MET A 832 -4.30 -7.97 37.49
N THR A 833 -2.99 -7.82 37.57
CA THR A 833 -2.34 -6.52 37.35
C THR A 833 -2.33 -6.15 35.87
N ARG A 834 -2.28 -4.84 35.57
CA ARG A 834 -2.15 -4.33 34.18
C ARG A 834 -0.93 -4.92 33.44
N LYS A 835 0.16 -5.22 34.14
CA LYS A 835 1.36 -5.84 33.56
C LYS A 835 1.10 -7.27 33.12
N GLU A 836 0.35 -8.01 33.91
CA GLU A 836 -0.06 -9.39 33.60
C GLU A 836 -1.08 -9.41 32.45
N ALA A 837 -2.07 -8.52 32.45
CA ALA A 837 -3.01 -8.37 31.35
C ALA A 837 -2.33 -8.04 30.03
N LYS A 838 -1.36 -7.10 30.02
CA LYS A 838 -0.54 -6.81 28.83
C LYS A 838 0.24 -8.03 28.32
N LYS A 839 0.68 -8.91 29.21
CA LYS A 839 1.39 -10.14 28.85
C LYS A 839 0.45 -11.22 28.29
N ALA A 840 -0.79 -11.27 28.82
CA ALA A 840 -1.80 -12.23 28.41
C ALA A 840 -2.34 -11.98 26.99
N ILE A 841 -2.47 -10.71 26.58
CA ILE A 841 -3.12 -10.33 25.32
C ILE A 841 -2.20 -10.26 24.09
N ASP A 842 -0.92 -10.56 24.18
CA ASP A 842 0.05 -10.32 23.09
C ASP A 842 -0.15 -8.95 22.41
N VAL A 843 0.26 -7.91 23.12
CA VAL A 843 0.08 -6.50 22.72
C VAL A 843 0.59 -6.23 21.31
N LYS A 844 1.68 -6.88 20.87
CA LYS A 844 2.26 -6.66 19.54
C LYS A 844 1.32 -7.17 18.44
N LYS A 845 0.83 -8.39 18.57
CA LYS A 845 -0.11 -9.01 17.62
C LYS A 845 -1.44 -8.25 17.58
N THR A 846 -2.00 -7.93 18.73
CA THR A 846 -3.25 -7.15 18.83
C THR A 846 -3.10 -5.77 18.17
N SER A 847 -1.99 -5.07 18.45
CA SER A 847 -1.72 -3.75 17.85
C SER A 847 -1.58 -3.83 16.33
N GLN A 848 -0.92 -4.85 15.79
CA GLN A 848 -0.75 -5.02 14.34
C GLN A 848 -2.08 -5.31 13.64
N GLN A 849 -2.92 -6.17 14.24
CA GLN A 849 -4.24 -6.50 13.70
C GLN A 849 -5.16 -5.27 13.69
N ALA A 850 -5.24 -4.57 14.81
CA ALA A 850 -6.01 -3.34 14.93
C ALA A 850 -5.52 -2.27 13.95
N LEU A 851 -4.21 -2.09 13.82
CA LEU A 851 -3.64 -1.11 12.91
C LEU A 851 -3.97 -1.43 11.44
N SER A 852 -3.92 -2.69 11.04
CA SER A 852 -4.31 -3.11 9.69
C SER A 852 -5.78 -2.80 9.42
N LYS A 853 -6.66 -3.11 10.38
CA LYS A 853 -8.09 -2.80 10.34
C LYS A 853 -8.31 -1.29 10.11
N TYR A 854 -7.78 -0.46 11.01
CA TYR A 854 -8.01 0.99 10.96
C TYR A 854 -7.34 1.69 9.79
N ARG A 855 -6.20 1.19 9.28
CA ARG A 855 -5.62 1.68 8.02
C ARG A 855 -6.55 1.47 6.84
N THR A 856 -7.21 0.32 6.78
CA THR A 856 -8.20 0.02 5.74
C THR A 856 -9.42 0.92 5.86
N GLU A 857 -9.93 1.12 7.08
CA GLU A 857 -11.10 1.97 7.34
C GLU A 857 -10.88 3.43 6.88
N VAL A 858 -9.71 3.99 7.16
CA VAL A 858 -9.42 5.39 6.79
C VAL A 858 -8.78 5.55 5.41
N GLY A 859 -8.64 4.48 4.64
CA GLY A 859 -7.97 4.52 3.35
C GLY A 859 -6.51 5.00 3.45
N ALA A 860 -5.79 4.59 4.51
CA ALA A 860 -4.38 4.93 4.65
C ALA A 860 -3.57 4.21 3.59
N VAL A 861 -2.99 4.97 2.67
CA VAL A 861 -2.19 4.46 1.56
C VAL A 861 -0.92 3.79 2.08
N ALA A 862 -0.56 2.65 1.52
CA ALA A 862 0.67 1.94 1.85
C ALA A 862 1.90 2.86 1.70
N ARG A 863 2.89 2.65 2.56
CA ARG A 863 4.12 3.47 2.64
C ARG A 863 4.85 3.62 1.29
N SER A 864 4.80 2.59 0.45
CA SER A 864 5.39 2.55 -0.89
C SER A 864 4.80 3.55 -1.91
N LYS A 865 3.59 4.06 -1.67
CA LYS A 865 2.93 5.04 -2.56
C LYS A 865 3.14 6.51 -2.14
N ARG A 866 3.92 6.76 -1.09
CA ARG A 866 4.21 8.11 -0.55
C ARG A 866 5.68 8.45 -0.75
N SER A 867 6.17 8.35 -1.97
CA SER A 867 7.58 8.63 -2.23
C SER A 867 7.92 10.10 -2.05
N ILE A 868 9.05 10.35 -1.37
CA ILE A 868 9.62 11.68 -1.26
C ILE A 868 10.25 12.03 -2.60
N ASP A 869 9.77 13.09 -3.23
CA ASP A 869 10.41 13.67 -4.41
C ASP A 869 11.48 14.67 -3.96
N ILE A 870 12.73 14.38 -4.32
CA ILE A 870 13.90 15.16 -3.92
C ILE A 870 14.23 16.18 -5.05
N THR A 871 14.20 17.47 -4.73
CA THR A 871 14.57 18.53 -5.69
C THR A 871 16.09 18.61 -5.89
N ASP A 872 16.53 19.35 -6.90
CA ASP A 872 17.98 19.49 -7.20
C ASP A 872 18.75 20.14 -6.04
N LYS A 873 18.19 21.18 -5.42
CA LYS A 873 18.81 21.84 -4.25
C LYS A 873 18.82 20.95 -3.01
N GLU A 874 17.76 20.18 -2.79
CA GLU A 874 17.73 19.19 -1.70
C GLU A 874 18.76 18.08 -1.92
N TRP A 875 18.97 17.67 -3.19
CA TRP A 875 20.02 16.72 -3.54
C TRP A 875 21.42 17.27 -3.27
N GLU A 876 21.66 18.53 -3.61
CA GLU A 876 22.92 19.23 -3.30
C GLU A 876 23.17 19.26 -1.79
N ALA A 877 22.16 19.59 -0.98
CA ALA A 877 22.23 19.54 0.48
C ALA A 877 22.60 18.14 1.00
N ILE A 878 22.04 17.08 0.40
CA ILE A 878 22.39 15.68 0.73
C ILE A 878 23.86 15.40 0.40
N GLN A 879 24.34 15.82 -0.77
CA GLN A 879 25.72 15.59 -1.21
C GLN A 879 26.75 16.28 -0.33
N LEU A 880 26.43 17.45 0.20
CA LEU A 880 27.31 18.24 1.07
C LEU A 880 27.20 17.85 2.57
N GLY A 881 26.43 16.83 2.90
CA GLY A 881 26.33 16.36 4.28
C GLY A 881 25.46 17.22 5.20
N ALA A 882 24.56 18.04 4.65
CA ALA A 882 23.67 18.90 5.43
C ALA A 882 22.67 18.11 6.32
N ILE A 883 22.49 16.81 6.09
CA ILE A 883 21.49 15.97 6.76
C ILE A 883 22.17 14.90 7.59
N PRO A 884 21.80 14.73 8.88
CA PRO A 884 22.32 13.66 9.73
C PRO A 884 22.00 12.26 9.16
N LYS A 885 22.97 11.33 9.26
CA LYS A 885 22.90 9.98 8.67
C LYS A 885 21.61 9.23 8.99
N SER A 886 21.11 9.31 10.23
CA SER A 886 19.87 8.63 10.64
C SER A 886 18.63 9.18 9.94
N LYS A 887 18.56 10.50 9.76
CA LYS A 887 17.49 11.16 9.00
C LYS A 887 17.61 10.89 7.51
N LEU A 888 18.84 10.97 6.96
CA LEU A 888 19.09 10.69 5.56
C LEU A 888 18.64 9.26 5.20
N LYS A 889 19.00 8.25 5.98
CA LYS A 889 18.52 6.89 5.74
C LYS A 889 17.00 6.83 5.64
N ARG A 890 16.27 7.47 6.56
CA ARG A 890 14.80 7.49 6.55
C ARG A 890 14.23 8.22 5.33
N ILE A 891 14.87 9.28 4.86
CA ILE A 891 14.49 10.00 3.63
C ILE A 891 14.66 9.07 2.43
N LEU A 892 15.82 8.42 2.31
CA LEU A 892 16.12 7.49 1.22
C LEU A 892 15.17 6.28 1.20
N ASP A 893 14.84 5.72 2.37
CA ASP A 893 13.89 4.60 2.53
C ASP A 893 12.44 4.97 2.10
N ASN A 894 12.12 6.27 2.02
CA ASN A 894 10.80 6.77 1.62
C ASN A 894 10.85 7.57 0.31
N SER A 895 11.96 7.55 -0.42
CA SER A 895 12.12 8.16 -1.75
C SER A 895 11.89 7.11 -2.84
N ASP A 896 11.56 7.59 -4.04
CA ASP A 896 11.50 6.75 -5.24
C ASP A 896 12.89 6.17 -5.56
N PRO A 897 13.08 4.85 -5.55
CA PRO A 897 14.40 4.25 -5.70
C PRO A 897 15.00 4.49 -7.09
N ASP A 898 14.17 4.54 -8.15
CA ASP A 898 14.66 4.69 -9.52
C ASP A 898 15.11 6.13 -9.78
N LYS A 899 14.32 7.11 -9.38
CA LYS A 899 14.71 8.54 -9.46
C LYS A 899 15.94 8.84 -8.61
N LEU A 900 16.03 8.22 -7.43
CA LEU A 900 17.17 8.41 -6.53
C LEU A 900 18.44 7.82 -7.15
N ARG A 901 18.35 6.64 -7.76
CA ARG A 901 19.47 6.00 -8.46
C ARG A 901 19.91 6.85 -9.67
N GLU A 902 18.96 7.31 -10.49
CA GLU A 902 19.25 8.19 -11.63
C GLU A 902 20.01 9.45 -11.21
N ARG A 903 19.61 10.10 -10.10
CA ARG A 903 20.31 11.26 -9.56
C ARG A 903 21.70 10.94 -9.00
N ALA A 904 21.86 9.76 -8.42
CA ALA A 904 23.11 9.34 -7.78
C ALA A 904 24.16 8.83 -8.78
N THR A 905 23.75 8.40 -9.97
CA THR A 905 24.65 7.89 -11.01
C THR A 905 25.19 9.04 -11.86
N PRO A 906 26.53 9.15 -12.07
CA PRO A 906 27.11 10.19 -12.91
C PRO A 906 26.56 10.12 -14.35
N LYS A 907 26.17 11.26 -14.93
CA LYS A 907 25.65 11.35 -16.30
C LYS A 907 26.68 11.05 -17.40
N ALA A 908 27.95 10.81 -17.06
CA ALA A 908 29.06 10.60 -17.98
C ALA A 908 29.75 9.23 -17.79
N ALA A 909 29.04 8.12 -18.00
CA ALA A 909 29.69 6.85 -18.27
C ALA A 909 29.79 6.65 -19.80
N THR A 910 30.92 6.98 -20.38
CA THR A 910 31.17 6.83 -21.84
C THR A 910 31.46 5.39 -22.26
N THR A 911 31.69 4.47 -21.32
CA THR A 911 31.97 3.05 -21.58
C THR A 911 30.97 2.14 -20.88
N VAL A 912 30.30 1.35 -21.67
CA VAL A 912 29.36 0.30 -21.18
C VAL A 912 30.20 -0.94 -20.87
N SER A 913 30.05 -1.51 -19.66
CA SER A 913 30.77 -2.74 -19.29
C SER A 913 30.43 -3.90 -20.21
N SER A 914 31.33 -4.88 -20.30
CA SER A 914 31.13 -6.07 -21.15
C SER A 914 29.86 -6.84 -20.76
N ALA A 915 29.52 -6.89 -19.49
CA ALA A 915 28.29 -7.50 -19.01
C ALA A 915 27.03 -6.75 -19.50
N LYS A 916 27.03 -5.40 -19.42
CA LYS A 916 25.95 -4.58 -19.99
C LYS A 916 25.86 -4.70 -21.50
N GLN A 917 26.98 -4.80 -22.22
CA GLN A 917 26.99 -5.02 -23.67
C GLN A 917 26.36 -6.36 -24.03
N SER A 918 26.74 -7.45 -23.35
CA SER A 918 26.14 -8.77 -23.54
C SER A 918 24.63 -8.74 -23.25
N ARG A 919 24.22 -7.98 -22.24
CA ARG A 919 22.80 -7.86 -21.89
C ARG A 919 22.01 -7.04 -22.90
N ILE A 920 22.58 -5.95 -23.46
CA ILE A 920 22.00 -5.23 -24.60
C ILE A 920 21.71 -6.19 -25.75
N GLN A 921 22.69 -7.04 -26.11
CA GLN A 921 22.52 -8.01 -27.20
C GLN A 921 21.42 -9.05 -26.87
N ALA A 922 21.41 -9.57 -25.64
CA ALA A 922 20.41 -10.55 -25.19
C ALA A 922 18.99 -9.96 -25.20
N LEU A 923 18.80 -8.74 -24.70
CA LEU A 923 17.50 -8.05 -24.69
C LEU A 923 17.03 -7.72 -26.10
N ASN A 924 17.93 -7.29 -26.98
CA ASN A 924 17.63 -7.06 -28.39
C ASN A 924 17.23 -8.36 -29.10
N ALA A 925 17.96 -9.45 -28.87
CA ALA A 925 17.63 -10.77 -29.39
C ALA A 925 16.28 -11.29 -28.84
N SER A 926 15.87 -10.82 -27.67
CA SER A 926 14.56 -11.10 -27.07
C SER A 926 13.42 -10.21 -27.60
N GLY A 927 13.68 -9.36 -28.58
CA GLY A 927 12.70 -8.48 -29.21
C GLY A 927 12.34 -7.22 -28.43
N LYS A 928 13.17 -6.83 -27.44
CA LYS A 928 12.98 -5.55 -26.76
C LYS A 928 13.38 -4.39 -27.65
N THR A 929 12.61 -3.31 -27.58
CA THR A 929 12.91 -2.07 -28.30
C THR A 929 14.12 -1.35 -27.66
N ILE A 930 14.77 -0.48 -28.42
CA ILE A 930 15.90 0.35 -27.93
C ILE A 930 15.47 1.13 -26.68
N ALA A 931 14.25 1.65 -26.64
CA ALA A 931 13.74 2.40 -25.49
C ALA A 931 13.56 1.50 -24.24
N GLU A 932 13.01 0.29 -24.42
CA GLU A 932 12.86 -0.68 -23.32
C GLU A 932 14.23 -1.16 -22.80
N ILE A 933 15.18 -1.40 -23.68
CA ILE A 933 16.55 -1.80 -23.32
C ILE A 933 17.24 -0.66 -22.56
N ALA A 934 17.09 0.57 -23.03
CA ALA A 934 17.64 1.76 -22.39
C ALA A 934 17.06 1.94 -20.97
N ALA A 935 15.76 1.80 -20.81
CA ALA A 935 15.07 1.84 -19.52
C ALA A 935 15.54 0.71 -18.58
N ALA A 936 15.57 -0.55 -19.08
CA ALA A 936 15.97 -1.71 -18.29
C ALA A 936 17.43 -1.66 -17.80
N LEU A 937 18.32 -1.02 -18.54
CA LEU A 937 19.75 -0.98 -18.23
C LEU A 937 20.22 0.39 -17.73
N SER A 938 19.31 1.33 -17.50
CA SER A 938 19.59 2.72 -17.11
C SER A 938 20.63 3.38 -18.05
N LEU A 939 20.44 3.18 -19.35
CA LEU A 939 21.27 3.73 -20.41
C LEU A 939 20.47 4.71 -21.27
N SER A 940 21.15 5.60 -21.99
CA SER A 940 20.47 6.41 -23.00
C SER A 940 20.11 5.56 -24.22
N PRO A 941 18.99 5.84 -24.94
CA PRO A 941 18.66 5.15 -26.20
C PRO A 941 19.79 5.27 -27.25
N SER A 942 20.53 6.38 -27.26
CA SER A 942 21.69 6.57 -28.14
C SER A 942 22.85 5.65 -27.78
N THR A 943 23.09 5.40 -26.49
CA THR A 943 24.09 4.44 -26.02
C THR A 943 23.72 3.02 -26.44
N VAL A 944 22.49 2.59 -26.22
CA VAL A 944 22.00 1.28 -26.65
C VAL A 944 22.13 1.10 -28.17
N SER A 945 21.69 2.10 -28.95
CA SER A 945 21.81 2.09 -30.40
C SER A 945 23.28 1.98 -30.89
N LYS A 946 24.20 2.67 -30.21
CA LYS A 946 25.65 2.58 -30.52
C LYS A 946 26.17 1.16 -30.38
N TYR A 947 25.84 0.47 -29.30
CA TYR A 947 26.30 -0.91 -29.04
C TYR A 947 25.57 -1.98 -29.86
N LEU A 948 24.36 -1.72 -30.33
CA LEU A 948 23.66 -2.59 -31.26
C LEU A 948 24.20 -2.45 -32.70
N LYS A 949 24.67 -1.25 -33.08
CA LYS A 949 25.25 -1.00 -34.42
C LYS A 949 26.73 -1.35 -34.50
N GLY A 950 27.46 -1.36 -33.38
CA GLY A 950 28.91 -1.59 -33.33
C GLY A 950 29.33 -3.08 -33.20
N GLY A 951 28.39 -3.99 -33.21
CA GLY A 951 28.64 -5.44 -33.15
C GLY A 951 28.82 -6.06 -34.55
N LYS A 952 29.67 -5.46 -35.40
CA LYS A 952 30.19 -6.09 -36.61
C LYS A 952 31.70 -6.26 -36.46
#